data_e2576313783068d4faa1d6702de11c63
#
_entry.id   e2576313783068d4faa1d6702de11c63
#
_cell.length_a   1.000
_cell.length_b   1.000
_cell.length_c   1.000
_cell.angle_alpha   90.00
_cell.angle_beta   90.00
_cell.angle_gamma   90.00
#
_symmetry.space_group_name_H-M   'P 1'
#
loop_
_entity.id
_entity.type
_entity.pdbx_description
1 polymer ?
#
loop_
_entity_poly.entity_id
_entity_poly.type
_entity_poly.pdbx_seq_one_letter_code
_entity_poly.pdbx_strand_id
1 'polypeptide(L)'
;MRFHSRILLLITCLLCTAIAFSQVKITGKVVDNSGQPIEFATVRLLGTAVGTNTDTKGDYEMTVPKADTLMVEFSCLGYSTVTRQLIKPEGTVTINPKLYEKTLELEGVEITEYKKQTTGMQGIDVEMLKRTPDASGGSVEAVLTTMAGVSSKNEMSSQYMVRGGSYDENSVYINGIEVYRPQLISSGQQEGMSIINPDMVRKVDFSTGGFSAAYGDRMSSVLDITYREPEAFEGAFAASMQGGSLMLGHSTRHYSQMHGVRYKRNSSLMGSLESKGEYDPQYFDYQTSLVFKPMDKLRIALLGNVSINDYRFTPKNRETSFGTSEDVKQFTVYFDGYEKDKFQTYFGAGSVTYLFNDKGTDLTLQASGYRTDELVAYDIHGEYWLDQAGQELGVGKYHEHERTRLKMNVMDLTLRGNVGINQNSISYGISMRKEDIYDRSRQWQWRDSAGYSLPHIPDQVNVIFTESSSNDLKTTRIAGWLMDTWRFTSGVGYWSLNAGIRLSHWNFNKETLVSPRVSLGFVPERNGNLSLRLSGGVYYQAPFYKEYRQQLLDELGNRTILLNKDIKSQRSIQVILGSDYTFRALDRPFKFTAEAYYKNLSNLIPYEIDNLKLVYSGINSSKGYIAGLDMKLFGQFVEGTDSWISFSLMKTQEDLYGVKVPRPTDQRYSIAMFFTDYFPNIPRLKFSLKGVLSDGLPTTAPHLTRADSYVRQPAYKRVDVGLSYELVGKDNRPLSGFLSHFKEIWLGLDCFNLMDISNVSSYYWVTDVNNIQYAVPNYLTRRQLNVRLSASF
;
A
#
# COMPACT_ATOMS: atom_id res chain seq x y z
N MET A 1 72.03 -8.01 -46.87
CA MET A 1 71.17 -7.87 -45.69
C MET A 1 70.72 -6.44 -45.36
N ARG A 2 71.20 -5.36 -46.01
CA ARG A 2 70.79 -3.97 -45.69
C ARG A 2 69.56 -3.45 -46.47
N PHE A 3 69.16 -4.11 -47.55
CA PHE A 3 68.04 -3.67 -48.40
C PHE A 3 66.66 -4.17 -47.92
N HIS A 4 66.59 -5.39 -47.37
CA HIS A 4 65.35 -5.98 -46.82
C HIS A 4 64.89 -5.31 -45.49
N SER A 5 65.81 -4.81 -44.70
CA SER A 5 65.54 -4.12 -43.47
C SER A 5 64.87 -2.76 -43.68
N ARG A 6 65.21 -2.05 -44.78
CA ARG A 6 64.62 -0.75 -45.15
C ARG A 6 63.25 -0.89 -45.75
N ILE A 7 62.97 -1.95 -46.50
CA ILE A 7 61.61 -2.25 -47.02
C ILE A 7 60.68 -2.67 -45.89
N LEU A 8 61.16 -3.46 -44.92
CA LEU A 8 60.36 -3.86 -43.74
C LEU A 8 60.04 -2.64 -42.88
N LEU A 9 60.93 -1.71 -42.69
CA LEU A 9 60.66 -0.46 -41.92
C LEU A 9 59.71 0.45 -42.68
N LEU A 10 59.75 0.53 -44.01
CA LEU A 10 58.82 1.31 -44.84
C LEU A 10 57.38 0.67 -44.79
N ILE A 11 57.30 -0.63 -44.85
CA ILE A 11 56.01 -1.35 -44.73
C ILE A 11 55.43 -1.19 -43.33
N THR A 12 56.24 -1.23 -42.28
CA THR A 12 55.81 -0.99 -40.92
C THR A 12 55.36 0.44 -40.68
N CYS A 13 56.07 1.45 -41.25
CA CYS A 13 55.62 2.84 -41.24
C CYS A 13 54.36 3.06 -42.08
N LEU A 14 54.14 2.39 -43.23
CA LEU A 14 52.94 2.46 -44.02
C LEU A 14 51.74 1.77 -43.31
N LEU A 15 51.97 0.68 -42.56
CA LEU A 15 50.95 0.03 -41.73
C LEU A 15 50.58 0.86 -40.50
N CYS A 16 51.49 1.62 -39.92
CA CYS A 16 51.18 2.55 -38.81
C CYS A 16 50.39 3.79 -39.21
N THR A 17 50.42 4.20 -40.51
CA THR A 17 49.62 5.34 -40.97
C THR A 17 48.21 4.98 -41.43
N ALA A 18 47.85 3.67 -41.49
CA ALA A 18 46.51 3.23 -41.87
C ALA A 18 45.50 3.12 -40.71
N ILE A 19 45.88 3.42 -39.46
CA ILE A 19 44.97 3.54 -38.34
C ILE A 19 44.62 5.01 -38.13
N ALA A 20 44.09 5.68 -39.14
CA ALA A 20 43.34 6.89 -38.94
C ALA A 20 41.98 6.49 -38.34
N PHE A 21 41.85 6.53 -37.02
CA PHE A 21 40.54 6.45 -36.40
C PHE A 21 39.68 7.55 -37.00
N SER A 22 38.70 7.18 -37.80
CA SER A 22 37.69 8.13 -38.28
C SER A 22 36.98 8.67 -37.08
N GLN A 23 37.13 9.94 -36.78
CA GLN A 23 36.49 10.63 -35.65
C GLN A 23 35.29 11.42 -36.15
N VAL A 24 34.28 11.51 -35.33
CA VAL A 24 33.12 12.36 -35.57
C VAL A 24 33.17 13.51 -34.58
N LYS A 25 33.03 14.71 -35.07
CA LYS A 25 32.97 15.92 -34.29
C LYS A 25 31.52 16.28 -34.04
N ILE A 26 31.12 16.39 -32.78
CA ILE A 26 29.78 16.78 -32.36
C ILE A 26 29.89 18.19 -31.77
N THR A 27 29.08 19.10 -32.31
CA THR A 27 29.05 20.50 -31.89
C THR A 27 27.61 20.94 -31.71
N GLY A 28 27.37 22.02 -31.00
CA GLY A 28 26.06 22.60 -30.89
C GLY A 28 25.93 23.54 -29.71
N LYS A 29 24.69 23.94 -29.42
CA LYS A 29 24.34 24.84 -28.35
C LYS A 29 23.23 24.24 -27.49
N VAL A 30 23.47 24.17 -26.19
CA VAL A 30 22.48 23.74 -25.22
C VAL A 30 21.72 24.96 -24.71
N VAL A 31 20.39 24.93 -24.82
CA VAL A 31 19.52 26.03 -24.40
C VAL A 31 18.39 25.50 -23.52
N ASP A 32 17.81 26.39 -22.73
CA ASP A 32 16.60 26.10 -21.97
C ASP A 32 15.32 26.17 -22.86
N ASN A 33 14.15 25.96 -22.24
CA ASN A 33 12.88 26.03 -22.95
C ASN A 33 12.50 27.45 -23.43
N SER A 34 13.11 28.50 -22.84
CA SER A 34 12.97 29.90 -23.24
C SER A 34 14.01 30.34 -24.30
N GLY A 35 14.95 29.45 -24.65
CA GLY A 35 16.02 29.72 -25.62
C GLY A 35 17.25 30.37 -25.01
N GLN A 36 17.32 30.50 -23.68
CA GLN A 36 18.52 31.01 -23.00
C GLN A 36 19.61 29.92 -22.97
N PRO A 37 20.91 30.31 -23.17
CA PRO A 37 22.02 29.37 -23.14
C PRO A 37 22.20 28.79 -21.73
N ILE A 38 22.50 27.49 -21.65
CA ILE A 38 22.81 26.80 -20.39
C ILE A 38 24.33 26.63 -20.32
N GLU A 39 24.99 27.33 -19.41
CA GLU A 39 26.41 27.19 -19.12
C GLU A 39 26.70 25.95 -18.24
N PHE A 40 27.88 25.34 -18.44
CA PHE A 40 28.36 24.17 -17.72
C PHE A 40 27.45 22.94 -17.80
N ALA A 41 26.59 22.85 -18.80
CA ALA A 41 25.85 21.61 -19.06
C ALA A 41 26.84 20.52 -19.51
N THR A 42 26.72 19.34 -18.92
CA THR A 42 27.54 18.18 -19.25
C THR A 42 26.99 17.51 -20.50
N VAL A 43 27.88 17.30 -21.48
CA VAL A 43 27.61 16.55 -22.72
C VAL A 43 28.49 15.32 -22.71
N ARG A 44 27.93 14.13 -22.68
CA ARG A 44 28.68 12.87 -22.61
C ARG A 44 28.21 11.85 -23.62
N LEU A 45 29.12 11.01 -24.08
CA LEU A 45 28.79 9.84 -24.85
C LEU A 45 28.51 8.65 -23.90
N LEU A 46 27.27 8.16 -23.90
CA LEU A 46 26.88 7.05 -23.05
C LEU A 46 27.70 5.79 -23.31
N GLY A 47 28.05 5.08 -22.26
CA GLY A 47 28.89 3.88 -22.35
C GLY A 47 30.38 4.14 -22.50
N THR A 48 30.83 5.40 -22.45
CA THR A 48 32.27 5.79 -22.57
C THR A 48 32.62 6.85 -21.52
N ALA A 49 33.91 7.12 -21.37
CA ALA A 49 34.41 8.23 -20.56
C ALA A 49 34.55 9.57 -21.36
N VAL A 50 34.07 9.62 -22.61
CA VAL A 50 34.17 10.79 -23.45
C VAL A 50 33.05 11.77 -23.15
N GLY A 51 33.38 13.00 -22.80
CA GLY A 51 32.42 14.07 -22.53
C GLY A 51 33.08 15.45 -22.53
N THR A 52 32.26 16.50 -22.57
CA THR A 52 32.64 17.91 -22.48
C THR A 52 31.58 18.69 -21.73
N ASN A 53 31.84 19.95 -21.38
CA ASN A 53 30.85 20.86 -20.80
C ASN A 53 30.62 22.02 -21.77
N THR A 54 29.42 22.63 -21.69
CA THR A 54 29.11 23.86 -22.41
C THR A 54 29.87 25.07 -21.82
N ASP A 55 30.20 26.01 -22.65
CA ASP A 55 30.75 27.30 -22.25
C ASP A 55 29.66 28.27 -21.73
N THR A 56 30.06 29.51 -21.41
CA THR A 56 29.16 30.56 -20.90
C THR A 56 28.07 30.98 -21.92
N LYS A 57 28.21 30.62 -23.19
CA LYS A 57 27.23 30.88 -24.26
C LYS A 57 26.37 29.63 -24.55
N GLY A 58 26.60 28.56 -23.81
CA GLY A 58 25.93 27.28 -24.03
C GLY A 58 26.50 26.45 -25.16
N ASP A 59 27.60 26.89 -25.79
CA ASP A 59 28.23 26.21 -26.94
C ASP A 59 29.12 25.06 -26.43
N TYR A 60 29.15 23.94 -27.17
CA TYR A 60 29.98 22.79 -26.87
C TYR A 60 30.59 22.16 -28.13
N GLU A 61 31.69 21.48 -27.92
CA GLU A 61 32.39 20.72 -28.95
C GLU A 61 32.97 19.45 -28.33
N MET A 62 32.71 18.31 -28.94
CA MET A 62 33.18 17.00 -28.51
C MET A 62 33.58 16.16 -29.71
N THR A 63 34.74 15.50 -29.63
CA THR A 63 35.21 14.56 -30.65
C THR A 63 35.09 13.15 -30.12
N VAL A 64 34.41 12.29 -30.88
CA VAL A 64 34.10 10.91 -30.51
C VAL A 64 34.55 9.92 -31.58
N PRO A 65 34.86 8.66 -31.22
CA PRO A 65 35.13 7.61 -32.21
C PRO A 65 33.92 7.38 -33.11
N LYS A 66 34.13 7.10 -34.41
CA LYS A 66 33.04 6.75 -35.32
C LYS A 66 32.45 5.39 -34.90
N ALA A 67 31.16 5.32 -34.78
CA ALA A 67 30.39 4.09 -34.54
C ALA A 67 29.06 4.16 -35.30
N ASP A 68 28.45 3.01 -35.57
CA ASP A 68 27.17 2.94 -36.28
C ASP A 68 26.03 3.64 -35.51
N THR A 69 26.13 3.68 -34.17
CA THR A 69 25.18 4.37 -33.33
C THR A 69 25.90 5.01 -32.14
N LEU A 70 25.66 6.29 -31.92
CA LEU A 70 26.19 7.07 -30.79
C LEU A 70 25.01 7.62 -29.98
N MET A 71 25.06 7.45 -28.67
CA MET A 71 24.06 7.99 -27.73
C MET A 71 24.71 9.14 -26.97
N VAL A 72 24.29 10.38 -27.26
CA VAL A 72 24.81 11.58 -26.60
C VAL A 72 23.81 12.06 -25.57
N GLU A 73 24.25 12.18 -24.33
CA GLU A 73 23.46 12.67 -23.19
C GLU A 73 23.85 14.10 -22.84
N PHE A 74 22.83 14.92 -22.59
CA PHE A 74 22.93 16.31 -22.17
C PHE A 74 22.28 16.45 -20.80
N SER A 75 23.02 16.92 -19.81
CA SER A 75 22.53 17.10 -18.44
C SER A 75 23.08 18.37 -17.82
N CYS A 76 22.24 19.02 -16.99
CA CYS A 76 22.64 20.17 -16.17
C CYS A 76 21.88 20.15 -14.87
N LEU A 77 22.49 20.64 -13.79
CA LEU A 77 21.85 20.76 -12.50
C LEU A 77 20.63 21.70 -12.61
N GLY A 78 19.46 21.24 -12.18
CA GLY A 78 18.21 21.98 -12.31
C GLY A 78 17.45 21.75 -13.62
N TYR A 79 17.95 20.90 -14.52
CA TYR A 79 17.33 20.59 -15.82
C TYR A 79 17.09 19.10 -16.01
N SER A 80 16.08 18.76 -16.81
CA SER A 80 15.83 17.36 -17.22
C SER A 80 16.91 16.90 -18.19
N THR A 81 17.42 15.69 -17.99
CA THR A 81 18.41 15.07 -18.87
C THR A 81 17.79 14.74 -20.23
N VAL A 82 18.47 15.10 -21.33
CA VAL A 82 18.03 14.80 -22.69
C VAL A 82 19.06 13.92 -23.38
N THR A 83 18.62 12.80 -23.95
CA THR A 83 19.48 11.92 -24.76
C THR A 83 19.13 12.03 -26.23
N ARG A 84 20.15 12.02 -27.10
CA ARG A 84 20.01 12.02 -28.58
C ARG A 84 20.80 10.88 -29.16
N GLN A 85 20.16 10.15 -30.07
CA GLN A 85 20.77 9.08 -30.82
C GLN A 85 21.23 9.58 -32.19
N LEU A 86 22.45 9.27 -32.54
CA LEU A 86 23.02 9.52 -33.86
C LEU A 86 23.27 8.19 -34.56
N ILE A 87 22.72 8.04 -35.77
CA ILE A 87 22.86 6.83 -36.57
C ILE A 87 23.83 7.12 -37.69
N LYS A 88 24.90 6.35 -37.77
CA LYS A 88 25.99 6.48 -38.76
C LYS A 88 26.49 7.93 -38.96
N PRO A 89 26.85 8.62 -37.85
CA PRO A 89 27.31 10.01 -37.98
C PRO A 89 28.63 10.08 -38.73
N GLU A 90 28.77 11.08 -39.60
CA GLU A 90 29.99 11.35 -40.38
C GLU A 90 30.36 12.83 -40.30
N GLY A 91 31.69 13.11 -40.27
CA GLY A 91 32.18 14.47 -40.24
C GLY A 91 31.79 15.25 -38.97
N THR A 92 31.21 16.45 -39.15
CA THR A 92 30.73 17.28 -38.03
C THR A 92 29.22 17.21 -37.97
N VAL A 93 28.70 16.83 -36.81
CA VAL A 93 27.26 16.76 -36.53
C VAL A 93 26.91 17.86 -35.53
N THR A 94 25.91 18.68 -35.82
CA THR A 94 25.42 19.71 -34.91
C THR A 94 24.14 19.29 -34.24
N ILE A 95 24.12 19.33 -32.87
CA ILE A 95 22.96 19.02 -32.07
C ILE A 95 22.69 20.17 -31.11
N ASN A 96 21.51 20.78 -31.18
CA ASN A 96 21.08 21.87 -30.32
C ASN A 96 19.93 21.38 -29.44
N PRO A 97 20.21 20.68 -28.30
CA PRO A 97 19.17 20.20 -27.41
C PRO A 97 18.57 21.35 -26.62
N LYS A 98 17.26 21.22 -26.34
CA LYS A 98 16.57 22.03 -25.33
C LYS A 98 16.46 21.21 -24.07
N LEU A 99 17.01 21.72 -22.96
CA LEU A 99 16.78 21.17 -21.64
C LEU A 99 15.60 21.91 -20.97
N TYR A 100 14.74 21.18 -20.36
CA TYR A 100 13.61 21.74 -19.64
C TYR A 100 14.01 21.91 -18.19
N GLU A 101 13.78 23.11 -17.63
CA GLU A 101 13.98 23.32 -16.19
C GLU A 101 13.20 22.27 -15.42
N LYS A 102 13.91 21.51 -14.61
CA LYS A 102 13.27 20.80 -13.51
C LYS A 102 12.78 21.90 -12.60
N THR A 103 11.48 22.17 -12.63
CA THR A 103 10.84 22.93 -11.55
C THR A 103 11.38 22.37 -10.25
N LEU A 104 11.99 23.21 -9.42
CA LEU A 104 12.40 22.86 -8.06
C LEU A 104 11.16 22.46 -7.26
N GLU A 105 10.61 21.30 -7.51
CA GLU A 105 10.10 20.49 -6.45
C GLU A 105 11.35 20.14 -5.64
N LEU A 106 11.37 20.58 -4.38
CA LEU A 106 12.35 20.20 -3.38
C LEU A 106 12.90 18.83 -3.71
N GLU A 107 14.14 18.78 -4.13
CA GLU A 107 14.87 17.66 -4.67
C GLU A 107 14.04 16.39 -4.72
N GLY A 108 13.68 15.94 -5.92
CA GLY A 108 13.29 14.55 -6.12
C GLY A 108 14.45 13.72 -5.59
N VAL A 109 14.41 13.51 -4.27
CA VAL A 109 15.28 12.59 -3.61
C VAL A 109 14.96 11.28 -4.31
N GLU A 110 15.85 10.83 -5.20
CA GLU A 110 15.85 9.45 -5.61
C GLU A 110 15.83 8.62 -4.33
N ILE A 111 14.64 8.19 -3.93
CA ILE A 111 14.45 7.36 -2.74
C ILE A 111 14.84 5.97 -3.15
N THR A 112 16.13 5.76 -3.25
CA THR A 112 16.65 4.42 -3.16
C THR A 112 16.48 3.98 -1.72
N GLU A 113 15.96 2.79 -1.48
CA GLU A 113 15.87 2.19 -0.13
C GLU A 113 17.23 2.14 0.61
N TYR A 114 18.34 2.39 -0.12
CA TYR A 114 19.68 2.53 0.45
C TYR A 114 19.93 3.86 1.18
N LYS A 115 19.04 4.85 1.07
CA LYS A 115 19.20 6.11 1.80
C LYS A 115 19.07 5.90 3.30
N LYS A 116 19.91 6.62 4.03
CA LYS A 116 19.91 6.63 5.50
C LYS A 116 18.63 7.30 5.98
N GLN A 117 17.86 6.57 6.77
CA GLN A 117 16.65 7.10 7.37
C GLN A 117 16.99 7.72 8.73
N THR A 118 16.71 9.00 8.86
CA THR A 118 16.76 9.72 10.14
C THR A 118 15.37 10.00 10.70
N THR A 119 14.32 9.61 9.98
CA THR A 119 12.91 9.75 10.36
C THR A 119 12.23 8.38 10.35
N GLY A 120 11.04 8.28 10.94
CA GLY A 120 10.23 7.05 10.93
C GLY A 120 9.50 6.75 9.61
N MET A 121 9.71 7.55 8.55
CA MET A 121 9.12 7.33 7.22
C MET A 121 10.12 6.62 6.31
N GLN A 122 9.72 5.52 5.70
CA GLN A 122 10.50 4.74 4.74
C GLN A 122 9.93 4.93 3.34
N GLY A 123 10.75 5.31 2.38
CA GLY A 123 10.40 5.33 0.98
C GLY A 123 10.33 3.91 0.41
N ILE A 124 9.40 3.66 -0.49
CA ILE A 124 9.23 2.40 -1.21
C ILE A 124 9.39 2.69 -2.71
N ASP A 125 10.16 1.87 -3.40
CA ASP A 125 10.34 1.99 -4.84
C ASP A 125 9.05 1.63 -5.59
N VAL A 126 8.57 2.57 -6.40
CA VAL A 126 7.33 2.43 -7.19
C VAL A 126 7.47 1.38 -8.30
N GLU A 127 8.66 1.17 -8.85
CA GLU A 127 8.88 0.14 -9.87
C GLU A 127 8.61 -1.28 -9.34
N MET A 128 8.76 -1.48 -8.04
CA MET A 128 8.43 -2.77 -7.39
C MET A 128 6.94 -3.08 -7.42
N LEU A 129 6.07 -2.05 -7.43
CA LEU A 129 4.62 -2.22 -7.51
C LEU A 129 4.21 -2.93 -8.81
N LYS A 130 4.91 -2.65 -9.90
CA LYS A 130 4.63 -3.24 -11.22
C LYS A 130 5.13 -4.69 -11.35
N ARG A 131 6.12 -5.07 -10.54
CA ARG A 131 6.82 -6.37 -10.65
C ARG A 131 6.36 -7.40 -9.63
N THR A 132 5.68 -7.00 -8.57
CA THR A 132 5.23 -7.90 -7.51
C THR A 132 4.04 -8.72 -7.99
N PRO A 133 4.09 -10.08 -7.96
CA PRO A 133 2.93 -10.91 -8.18
C PRO A 133 1.87 -10.59 -7.12
N ASP A 134 0.68 -10.21 -7.56
CA ASP A 134 -0.39 -9.79 -6.67
C ASP A 134 -1.74 -10.36 -7.09
N ALA A 135 -2.31 -11.20 -6.24
CA ALA A 135 -3.64 -11.76 -6.42
C ALA A 135 -4.75 -10.71 -6.33
N SER A 136 -4.48 -9.56 -5.70
CA SER A 136 -5.42 -8.44 -5.65
C SER A 136 -5.42 -7.57 -6.91
N GLY A 137 -4.54 -7.85 -7.88
CA GLY A 137 -4.50 -7.19 -9.20
C GLY A 137 -3.65 -5.92 -9.24
N GLY A 138 -2.55 -5.86 -8.50
CA GLY A 138 -1.59 -4.75 -8.47
C GLY A 138 -2.00 -3.66 -7.48
N SER A 139 -1.53 -3.75 -6.25
CA SER A 139 -1.80 -2.75 -5.22
C SER A 139 -0.52 -2.38 -4.46
N VAL A 140 -0.48 -1.16 -3.96
CA VAL A 140 0.60 -0.70 -3.07
C VAL A 140 0.61 -1.55 -1.80
N GLU A 141 -0.55 -1.90 -1.29
CA GLU A 141 -0.72 -2.69 -0.07
C GLU A 141 -0.14 -4.10 -0.20
N ALA A 142 -0.16 -4.70 -1.39
CA ALA A 142 0.44 -6.01 -1.62
C ALA A 142 1.97 -5.99 -1.44
N VAL A 143 2.63 -4.89 -1.77
CA VAL A 143 4.05 -4.69 -1.48
C VAL A 143 4.26 -4.45 0.01
N LEU A 144 3.39 -3.64 0.66
CA LEU A 144 3.48 -3.40 2.10
C LEU A 144 3.44 -4.69 2.91
N THR A 145 2.65 -5.70 2.51
CA THR A 145 2.57 -6.99 3.23
C THR A 145 3.86 -7.81 3.17
N THR A 146 4.84 -7.43 2.36
CA THR A 146 6.18 -8.02 2.35
C THR A 146 7.18 -7.27 3.24
N MET A 147 6.76 -6.13 3.81
CA MET A 147 7.60 -5.33 4.72
C MET A 147 7.56 -5.90 6.13
N ALA A 148 8.63 -5.65 6.90
CA ALA A 148 8.68 -6.05 8.29
C ALA A 148 7.61 -5.32 9.13
N GLY A 149 6.94 -6.03 10.03
CA GLY A 149 5.87 -5.50 10.88
C GLY A 149 4.52 -5.35 10.19
N VAL A 150 4.39 -5.76 8.92
CA VAL A 150 3.13 -5.67 8.16
C VAL A 150 2.62 -7.06 7.82
N SER A 151 1.33 -7.26 7.95
CA SER A 151 0.66 -8.53 7.62
C SER A 151 -0.73 -8.29 7.06
N SER A 152 -1.30 -9.31 6.41
CA SER A 152 -2.68 -9.31 5.95
C SER A 152 -3.36 -10.61 6.36
N LYS A 153 -4.69 -10.57 6.54
CA LYS A 153 -5.51 -11.76 6.81
C LYS A 153 -5.93 -12.47 5.54
N ASN A 154 -5.97 -11.75 4.42
CA ASN A 154 -6.57 -12.21 3.18
C ASN A 154 -5.79 -11.63 2.00
N GLU A 155 -5.35 -12.48 1.10
CA GLU A 155 -4.62 -12.09 -0.11
C GLU A 155 -5.47 -11.34 -1.15
N MET A 156 -6.78 -11.39 -1.02
CA MET A 156 -7.71 -10.67 -1.92
C MET A 156 -8.07 -9.28 -1.40
N SER A 157 -7.63 -8.94 -0.19
CA SER A 157 -7.95 -7.68 0.48
C SER A 157 -6.81 -6.67 0.37
N SER A 158 -7.15 -5.40 0.24
CA SER A 158 -6.21 -4.28 0.41
C SER A 158 -5.97 -3.92 1.88
N GLN A 159 -6.65 -4.57 2.83
CA GLN A 159 -6.47 -4.33 4.26
C GLN A 159 -5.17 -4.93 4.75
N TYR A 160 -4.44 -4.17 5.54
CA TYR A 160 -3.21 -4.62 6.18
C TYR A 160 -3.16 -4.22 7.65
N MET A 161 -2.51 -5.03 8.44
CA MET A 161 -2.26 -4.84 9.87
C MET A 161 -0.81 -4.46 10.08
N VAL A 162 -0.55 -3.51 11.01
CA VAL A 162 0.81 -3.04 11.29
C VAL A 162 1.11 -3.17 12.76
N ARG A 163 2.15 -3.96 13.08
CA ARG A 163 2.64 -4.13 14.46
C ARG A 163 1.51 -4.36 15.45
N GLY A 164 0.64 -5.33 15.17
CA GLY A 164 -0.46 -5.74 16.02
C GLY A 164 -1.62 -4.75 16.12
N GLY A 165 -1.61 -3.68 15.34
CA GLY A 165 -2.76 -2.83 15.15
C GLY A 165 -3.69 -3.40 14.07
N SER A 166 -4.98 -3.07 14.13
CA SER A 166 -5.94 -3.47 13.11
C SER A 166 -5.85 -2.55 11.87
N TYR A 167 -6.54 -2.92 10.79
CA TYR A 167 -6.48 -2.16 9.54
C TYR A 167 -6.99 -0.71 9.67
N ASP A 168 -7.94 -0.48 10.57
CA ASP A 168 -8.54 0.83 10.86
C ASP A 168 -7.62 1.74 11.71
N GLU A 169 -6.53 1.19 12.25
CA GLU A 169 -5.48 1.96 12.92
C GLU A 169 -4.45 2.59 11.95
N ASN A 170 -4.64 2.42 10.63
CA ASN A 170 -3.76 2.93 9.58
C ASN A 170 -4.37 4.17 8.91
N SER A 171 -3.54 5.14 8.55
CA SER A 171 -3.94 6.29 7.75
C SER A 171 -3.33 6.25 6.36
N VAL A 172 -4.05 6.76 5.37
CA VAL A 172 -3.57 6.92 4.00
C VAL A 172 -3.75 8.36 3.58
N TYR A 173 -2.70 8.94 3.05
CA TYR A 173 -2.68 10.28 2.47
C TYR A 173 -2.39 10.18 0.98
N ILE A 174 -3.04 11.00 0.18
CA ILE A 174 -2.74 11.20 -1.24
C ILE A 174 -2.47 12.68 -1.47
N ASN A 175 -1.27 13.02 -1.93
CA ASN A 175 -0.80 14.40 -2.08
C ASN A 175 -0.96 15.24 -0.79
N GLY A 176 -0.72 14.60 0.37
CA GLY A 176 -0.85 15.22 1.69
C GLY A 176 -2.28 15.47 2.15
N ILE A 177 -3.30 14.91 1.49
CA ILE A 177 -4.71 14.95 1.87
C ILE A 177 -5.11 13.61 2.44
N GLU A 178 -5.61 13.57 3.67
CA GLU A 178 -6.07 12.32 4.30
C GLU A 178 -7.30 11.78 3.57
N VAL A 179 -7.28 10.50 3.24
CA VAL A 179 -8.45 9.77 2.75
C VAL A 179 -9.20 9.20 3.94
N TYR A 180 -10.44 9.60 4.13
CA TYR A 180 -11.23 9.26 5.32
C TYR A 180 -11.38 7.75 5.57
N ARG A 181 -11.70 6.98 4.53
CA ARG A 181 -11.79 5.52 4.55
C ARG A 181 -11.08 4.95 3.32
N PRO A 182 -9.77 4.79 3.42
CA PRO A 182 -8.94 4.40 2.27
C PRO A 182 -9.18 2.95 1.84
N GLN A 183 -9.61 2.11 2.78
CA GLN A 183 -9.90 0.71 2.53
C GLN A 183 -11.39 0.56 2.38
N LEU A 184 -11.80 0.25 1.17
CA LEU A 184 -13.18 -0.02 0.84
C LEU A 184 -13.59 -1.32 1.53
N ILE A 185 -14.72 -1.30 2.12
CA ILE A 185 -15.25 -2.17 3.16
C ILE A 185 -15.30 -3.61 2.73
N SER A 186 -15.07 -4.47 3.70
CA SER A 186 -15.31 -5.88 3.56
C SER A 186 -16.80 -6.19 3.49
N SER A 187 -17.19 -6.84 2.43
CA SER A 187 -18.41 -7.59 2.37
C SER A 187 -18.05 -9.03 2.01
N GLY A 188 -18.43 -9.95 2.85
CA GLY A 188 -18.14 -11.35 2.62
C GLY A 188 -16.64 -11.68 2.56
N GLN A 189 -16.24 -12.49 1.60
CA GLN A 189 -14.87 -13.01 1.48
C GLN A 189 -13.94 -12.10 0.68
N GLN A 190 -14.46 -11.17 -0.07
CA GLN A 190 -13.65 -10.25 -0.87
C GLN A 190 -13.88 -8.80 -0.48
N GLU A 191 -12.81 -8.07 -0.36
CA GLU A 191 -12.78 -6.63 -0.12
C GLU A 191 -12.48 -5.88 -1.42
N GLY A 192 -12.91 -4.62 -1.49
CA GLY A 192 -12.75 -3.77 -2.66
C GLY A 192 -11.32 -3.48 -3.05
N MET A 193 -11.12 -2.88 -4.23
CA MET A 193 -9.82 -2.38 -4.66
C MET A 193 -9.31 -1.29 -3.73
N SER A 194 -7.98 -1.21 -3.63
CA SER A 194 -7.31 -0.06 -3.04
C SER A 194 -7.74 1.24 -3.72
N ILE A 195 -7.93 2.30 -2.94
CA ILE A 195 -8.17 3.64 -3.49
C ILE A 195 -6.95 4.15 -4.26
N ILE A 196 -5.76 3.63 -3.98
CA ILE A 196 -4.52 4.05 -4.64
C ILE A 196 -4.45 3.41 -6.02
N ASN A 197 -4.31 4.24 -7.06
CA ASN A 197 -4.02 3.77 -8.41
C ASN A 197 -2.49 3.72 -8.61
N PRO A 198 -1.86 2.54 -8.71
CA PRO A 198 -0.41 2.42 -8.78
C PRO A 198 0.19 3.06 -10.04
N ASP A 199 -0.56 3.14 -11.16
CA ASP A 199 -0.09 3.78 -12.40
C ASP A 199 0.06 5.30 -12.26
N MET A 200 -0.60 5.90 -11.25
CA MET A 200 -0.54 7.33 -10.95
C MET A 200 0.50 7.67 -9.89
N VAL A 201 1.10 6.69 -9.21
CA VAL A 201 2.02 6.92 -8.09
C VAL A 201 3.41 7.32 -8.56
N ARG A 202 3.98 8.35 -7.93
CA ARG A 202 5.39 8.76 -8.05
C ARG A 202 6.21 8.33 -6.84
N LYS A 203 5.64 8.50 -5.63
CA LYS A 203 6.34 8.27 -4.38
C LYS A 203 5.43 7.61 -3.38
N VAL A 204 5.99 6.68 -2.63
CA VAL A 204 5.33 6.00 -1.53
C VAL A 204 6.21 6.16 -0.29
N ASP A 205 5.70 6.82 0.74
CA ASP A 205 6.32 6.90 2.06
C ASP A 205 5.48 6.13 3.05
N PHE A 206 6.09 5.24 3.80
CA PHE A 206 5.40 4.39 4.75
C PHE A 206 6.05 4.44 6.13
N SER A 207 5.24 4.51 7.17
CA SER A 207 5.69 4.45 8.56
C SER A 207 4.93 3.38 9.33
N THR A 208 5.65 2.52 10.02
CA THR A 208 5.11 1.48 10.92
C THR A 208 4.94 1.96 12.36
N GLY A 209 5.02 3.27 12.60
CA GLY A 209 4.89 3.95 13.89
C GLY A 209 5.93 5.04 14.07
N GLY A 210 5.83 5.82 15.15
CA GLY A 210 6.76 6.92 15.40
C GLY A 210 6.61 8.12 14.43
N PHE A 211 5.50 8.23 13.72
CA PHE A 211 5.26 9.29 12.75
C PHE A 211 5.00 10.64 13.42
N SER A 212 5.28 11.71 12.68
CA SER A 212 5.28 13.10 13.17
C SER A 212 3.88 13.60 13.58
N ALA A 213 3.84 14.79 14.25
CA ALA A 213 2.59 15.40 14.71
C ALA A 213 1.68 15.90 13.58
N ALA A 214 2.21 16.05 12.36
CA ALA A 214 1.41 16.43 11.19
C ALA A 214 0.38 15.35 10.82
N TYR A 215 0.70 14.08 11.04
CA TYR A 215 -0.21 12.95 10.83
C TYR A 215 -1.04 12.69 12.08
N GLY A 216 -2.35 12.57 11.95
CA GLY A 216 -3.27 12.51 13.09
C GLY A 216 -4.12 11.25 13.16
N ASP A 217 -4.75 11.10 14.31
CA ASP A 217 -5.95 10.30 14.57
C ASP A 217 -5.84 8.80 14.23
N ARG A 218 -4.61 8.24 14.22
CA ARG A 218 -4.31 6.80 14.05
C ARG A 218 -3.17 6.37 14.98
N MET A 219 -3.15 5.05 15.29
CA MET A 219 -2.21 4.50 16.27
C MET A 219 -1.14 3.59 15.66
N SER A 220 -1.32 3.10 14.42
CA SER A 220 -0.43 2.06 13.92
C SER A 220 0.48 2.50 12.79
N SER A 221 -0.07 2.99 11.67
CA SER A 221 0.77 3.37 10.52
C SER A 221 0.27 4.59 9.76
N VAL A 222 1.17 5.11 8.93
CA VAL A 222 0.90 6.15 7.94
C VAL A 222 1.43 5.69 6.60
N LEU A 223 0.59 5.75 5.57
CA LEU A 223 0.95 5.58 4.18
C LEU A 223 0.72 6.91 3.46
N ASP A 224 1.77 7.55 3.01
CA ASP A 224 1.72 8.83 2.29
C ASP A 224 2.12 8.64 0.84
N ILE A 225 1.18 8.89 -0.05
CA ILE A 225 1.28 8.69 -1.49
C ILE A 225 1.37 10.03 -2.19
N THR A 226 2.37 10.19 -3.04
CA THR A 226 2.44 11.32 -3.96
C THR A 226 2.15 10.83 -5.37
N TYR A 227 1.14 11.41 -6.02
CA TYR A 227 0.89 11.15 -7.43
C TYR A 227 1.88 11.90 -8.31
N ARG A 228 2.21 11.33 -9.45
CA ARG A 228 3.13 11.93 -10.42
C ARG A 228 2.46 13.06 -11.21
N GLU A 229 3.27 13.93 -11.73
CA GLU A 229 2.89 14.87 -12.76
C GLU A 229 3.55 14.40 -14.06
N PRO A 230 2.80 14.16 -15.15
CA PRO A 230 3.37 13.79 -16.42
C PRO A 230 4.34 14.86 -16.93
N GLU A 231 5.41 14.47 -17.61
CA GLU A 231 6.35 15.43 -18.25
C GLU A 231 5.85 15.86 -19.64
N ALA A 232 5.18 14.97 -20.34
CA ALA A 232 4.60 15.16 -21.66
C ALA A 232 3.31 14.35 -21.77
N PHE A 233 2.84 14.07 -23.00
CA PHE A 233 1.80 13.09 -23.21
C PHE A 233 2.34 11.69 -22.93
N GLU A 234 1.71 10.98 -22.02
CA GLU A 234 2.08 9.62 -21.64
C GLU A 234 0.84 8.80 -21.27
N GLY A 235 0.98 7.50 -21.35
CA GLY A 235 -0.07 6.58 -20.91
C GLY A 235 0.50 5.27 -20.40
N ALA A 236 -0.33 4.58 -19.62
CA ALA A 236 -0.08 3.22 -19.19
C ALA A 236 -1.38 2.42 -19.37
N PHE A 237 -1.23 1.21 -19.83
CA PHE A 237 -2.32 0.25 -20.00
C PHE A 237 -1.92 -1.07 -19.37
N ALA A 238 -2.81 -1.68 -18.63
CA ALA A 238 -2.63 -3.05 -18.15
C ALA A 238 -3.93 -3.84 -18.34
N ALA A 239 -3.78 -5.11 -18.74
CA ALA A 239 -4.87 -6.07 -18.84
C ALA A 239 -4.44 -7.40 -18.23
N SER A 240 -5.33 -8.05 -17.52
CA SER A 240 -5.13 -9.37 -16.94
C SER A 240 -6.43 -10.16 -16.95
N MET A 241 -6.37 -11.44 -16.54
CA MET A 241 -7.59 -12.26 -16.40
C MET A 241 -8.53 -11.71 -15.32
N GLN A 242 -8.06 -10.83 -14.45
CA GLN A 242 -8.85 -10.23 -13.36
C GLN A 242 -9.44 -8.86 -13.73
N GLY A 243 -9.01 -8.24 -14.84
CA GLY A 243 -9.47 -6.93 -15.26
C GLY A 243 -8.39 -6.13 -15.97
N GLY A 244 -8.57 -4.81 -16.00
CA GLY A 244 -7.61 -3.92 -16.66
C GLY A 244 -7.60 -2.50 -16.10
N SER A 245 -6.57 -1.77 -16.47
CA SER A 245 -6.38 -0.35 -16.16
C SER A 245 -5.94 0.42 -17.41
N LEU A 246 -6.29 1.68 -17.43
CA LEU A 246 -5.80 2.66 -18.41
C LEU A 246 -5.51 3.96 -17.67
N MET A 247 -4.30 4.47 -17.83
CA MET A 247 -3.92 5.79 -17.35
C MET A 247 -3.46 6.63 -18.53
N LEU A 248 -3.92 7.87 -18.59
CA LEU A 248 -3.51 8.88 -19.57
C LEU A 248 -3.11 10.15 -18.84
N GLY A 249 -1.99 10.71 -19.22
CA GLY A 249 -1.46 11.93 -18.68
C GLY A 249 -0.97 12.90 -19.77
N HIS A 250 -1.07 14.18 -19.47
CA HIS A 250 -0.52 15.24 -20.33
C HIS A 250 -0.12 16.43 -19.48
N SER A 251 0.98 17.06 -19.82
CA SER A 251 1.47 18.25 -19.14
C SER A 251 1.94 19.31 -20.12
N THR A 252 1.74 20.54 -19.70
CA THR A 252 2.30 21.74 -20.30
C THR A 252 3.01 22.55 -19.19
N ARG A 253 3.63 23.67 -19.52
CA ARG A 253 4.31 24.52 -18.51
C ARG A 253 3.40 24.92 -17.32
N HIS A 254 2.12 25.18 -17.58
CA HIS A 254 1.19 25.73 -16.58
C HIS A 254 0.12 24.78 -16.11
N TYR A 255 -0.02 23.63 -16.79
CA TYR A 255 -1.11 22.70 -16.54
C TYR A 255 -0.63 21.27 -16.72
N SER A 256 -0.98 20.43 -15.77
CA SER A 256 -0.77 18.98 -15.80
C SER A 256 -2.08 18.27 -15.49
N GLN A 257 -2.40 17.24 -16.23
CA GLN A 257 -3.57 16.40 -15.99
C GLN A 257 -3.21 14.93 -16.09
N MET A 258 -3.86 14.15 -15.28
CA MET A 258 -3.73 12.70 -15.30
C MET A 258 -5.07 12.06 -14.95
N HIS A 259 -5.46 11.04 -15.71
CA HIS A 259 -6.71 10.31 -15.57
C HIS A 259 -6.43 8.83 -15.56
N GLY A 260 -7.01 8.12 -14.61
CA GLY A 260 -6.90 6.66 -14.50
C GLY A 260 -8.27 6.02 -14.42
N VAL A 261 -8.46 4.94 -15.16
CA VAL A 261 -9.66 4.09 -15.10
C VAL A 261 -9.22 2.68 -14.77
N ARG A 262 -9.89 2.05 -13.82
CA ARG A 262 -9.66 0.64 -13.50
C ARG A 262 -11.00 -0.11 -13.46
N TYR A 263 -10.98 -1.30 -14.02
CA TYR A 263 -12.08 -2.26 -13.90
C TYR A 263 -11.55 -3.60 -13.48
N LYS A 264 -12.19 -4.24 -12.51
CA LYS A 264 -11.80 -5.55 -12.00
C LYS A 264 -13.01 -6.43 -11.78
N ARG A 265 -12.86 -7.71 -12.17
CA ARG A 265 -13.85 -8.76 -11.94
C ARG A 265 -13.13 -10.04 -11.52
N ASN A 266 -13.19 -10.36 -10.23
CA ASN A 266 -12.42 -11.46 -9.65
C ASN A 266 -13.21 -12.78 -9.58
N SER A 267 -14.22 -12.99 -10.39
CA SER A 267 -15.04 -14.21 -10.34
C SER A 267 -14.23 -15.49 -10.58
N SER A 268 -13.19 -15.45 -11.44
CA SER A 268 -12.29 -16.59 -11.68
C SER A 268 -11.42 -16.92 -10.48
N LEU A 269 -10.91 -15.90 -9.77
CA LEU A 269 -10.10 -16.07 -8.56
C LEU A 269 -10.94 -16.65 -7.42
N MET A 270 -12.15 -16.14 -7.24
CA MET A 270 -13.06 -16.61 -6.21
C MET A 270 -13.65 -17.99 -6.53
N GLY A 271 -13.72 -18.39 -7.78
CA GLY A 271 -14.09 -19.73 -8.18
C GLY A 271 -13.12 -20.82 -7.71
N SER A 272 -11.91 -20.46 -7.27
CA SER A 272 -10.94 -21.36 -6.66
C SER A 272 -11.13 -21.54 -5.14
N LEU A 273 -12.01 -20.76 -4.53
CA LEU A 273 -12.37 -20.96 -3.12
C LEU A 273 -13.01 -22.32 -2.93
N GLU A 274 -12.71 -22.94 -1.81
CA GLU A 274 -13.29 -24.24 -1.47
C GLU A 274 -14.77 -24.13 -1.06
N SER A 275 -15.17 -22.95 -0.53
CA SER A 275 -16.58 -22.59 -0.35
C SER A 275 -17.22 -22.35 -1.71
N LYS A 276 -18.00 -23.36 -2.15
CA LYS A 276 -18.67 -23.33 -3.46
C LYS A 276 -19.75 -22.25 -3.48
N GLY A 277 -19.69 -21.38 -4.49
CA GLY A 277 -20.69 -20.35 -4.71
C GLY A 277 -20.46 -19.66 -6.06
N GLU A 278 -21.47 -18.97 -6.55
CA GLU A 278 -21.33 -18.08 -7.68
C GLU A 278 -20.99 -16.69 -7.15
N TYR A 279 -19.71 -16.33 -7.28
CA TYR A 279 -19.18 -15.04 -6.88
C TYR A 279 -19.06 -14.14 -8.11
N ASP A 280 -19.65 -12.96 -8.06
CA ASP A 280 -19.55 -11.96 -9.13
C ASP A 280 -19.22 -10.57 -8.56
N PRO A 281 -17.99 -10.39 -8.03
CA PRO A 281 -17.52 -9.10 -7.62
C PRO A 281 -17.08 -8.28 -8.82
N GLN A 282 -17.59 -7.06 -8.91
CA GLN A 282 -17.25 -6.10 -9.95
C GLN A 282 -16.83 -4.79 -9.32
N TYR A 283 -15.70 -4.26 -9.76
CA TYR A 283 -15.14 -3.01 -9.27
C TYR A 283 -14.86 -2.10 -10.44
N PHE A 284 -15.32 -0.87 -10.33
CA PHE A 284 -15.01 0.21 -11.24
C PHE A 284 -14.45 1.39 -10.45
N ASP A 285 -13.39 1.98 -10.96
CA ASP A 285 -12.73 3.12 -10.33
C ASP A 285 -12.27 4.09 -11.42
N TYR A 286 -12.60 5.36 -11.23
CA TYR A 286 -12.10 6.47 -12.04
C TYR A 286 -11.42 7.48 -11.14
N GLN A 287 -10.21 7.86 -11.49
CA GLN A 287 -9.43 8.85 -10.76
C GLN A 287 -8.91 9.95 -11.68
N THR A 288 -8.79 11.14 -11.15
CA THR A 288 -8.22 12.28 -11.85
C THR A 288 -7.34 13.10 -10.92
N SER A 289 -6.22 13.58 -11.45
CA SER A 289 -5.33 14.53 -10.79
C SER A 289 -5.02 15.66 -11.76
N LEU A 290 -5.38 16.87 -11.37
CA LEU A 290 -5.17 18.08 -12.16
C LEU A 290 -4.30 19.02 -11.36
N VAL A 291 -3.26 19.56 -11.99
CA VAL A 291 -2.37 20.56 -11.38
C VAL A 291 -2.27 21.76 -12.29
N PHE A 292 -2.49 22.91 -11.75
CA PHE A 292 -2.42 24.19 -12.44
C PHE A 292 -1.41 25.11 -11.74
N LYS A 293 -0.43 25.60 -12.49
CA LYS A 293 0.64 26.49 -12.03
C LYS A 293 0.54 27.81 -12.80
N PRO A 294 -0.38 28.74 -12.41
CA PRO A 294 -0.54 30.00 -13.14
C PRO A 294 0.67 30.91 -13.02
N MET A 295 1.47 30.75 -11.97
CA MET A 295 2.76 31.38 -11.74
C MET A 295 3.66 30.45 -10.93
N ASP A 296 4.97 30.66 -10.93
CA ASP A 296 5.95 29.77 -10.28
C ASP A 296 5.74 29.60 -8.77
N LYS A 297 5.12 30.60 -8.12
CA LYS A 297 4.83 30.61 -6.67
C LYS A 297 3.46 30.09 -6.30
N LEU A 298 2.57 29.85 -7.26
CA LEU A 298 1.19 29.41 -6.99
C LEU A 298 0.89 28.10 -7.67
N ARG A 299 0.55 27.09 -6.87
CA ARG A 299 0.14 25.76 -7.31
C ARG A 299 -1.29 25.48 -6.85
N ILE A 300 -2.16 25.13 -7.77
CA ILE A 300 -3.52 24.68 -7.52
C ILE A 300 -3.61 23.22 -7.96
N ALA A 301 -4.01 22.33 -7.07
CA ALA A 301 -4.17 20.93 -7.41
C ALA A 301 -5.59 20.46 -7.08
N LEU A 302 -6.16 19.65 -7.95
CA LEU A 302 -7.44 18.99 -7.76
C LEU A 302 -7.27 17.49 -7.88
N LEU A 303 -7.93 16.75 -7.02
CA LEU A 303 -7.94 15.29 -6.98
C LEU A 303 -9.39 14.81 -6.95
N GLY A 304 -9.72 13.82 -7.77
CA GLY A 304 -11.05 13.22 -7.80
C GLY A 304 -10.98 11.70 -7.89
N ASN A 305 -11.90 11.03 -7.22
CA ASN A 305 -12.09 9.59 -7.30
C ASN A 305 -13.58 9.25 -7.27
N VAL A 306 -14.00 8.35 -8.15
CA VAL A 306 -15.31 7.70 -8.14
C VAL A 306 -15.08 6.20 -8.16
N SER A 307 -15.56 5.50 -7.14
CA SER A 307 -15.44 4.05 -7.02
C SER A 307 -16.82 3.40 -6.84
N ILE A 308 -17.07 2.35 -7.59
CA ILE A 308 -18.30 1.56 -7.53
C ILE A 308 -17.92 0.10 -7.37
N ASN A 309 -18.38 -0.50 -6.27
CA ASN A 309 -18.22 -1.91 -5.99
C ASN A 309 -19.61 -2.56 -5.97
N ASP A 310 -19.81 -3.55 -6.79
CA ASP A 310 -21.03 -4.38 -6.84
C ASP A 310 -20.59 -5.83 -6.58
N TYR A 311 -20.99 -6.37 -5.45
CA TYR A 311 -20.70 -7.74 -5.06
C TYR A 311 -21.99 -8.55 -5.04
N ARG A 312 -21.97 -9.69 -5.71
CA ARG A 312 -23.06 -10.65 -5.71
C ARG A 312 -22.52 -12.02 -5.38
N PHE A 313 -23.23 -12.70 -4.52
CA PHE A 313 -22.91 -14.06 -4.12
C PHE A 313 -24.18 -14.88 -4.07
N THR A 314 -24.16 -16.03 -4.73
CA THR A 314 -25.19 -17.06 -4.63
C THR A 314 -24.51 -18.30 -4.06
N PRO A 315 -24.83 -18.71 -2.82
CA PRO A 315 -24.23 -19.88 -2.22
C PRO A 315 -24.60 -21.15 -2.97
N LYS A 316 -23.68 -22.12 -3.01
CA LYS A 316 -23.89 -23.46 -3.53
C LYS A 316 -23.66 -24.49 -2.46
N ASN A 317 -24.24 -25.66 -2.63
CA ASN A 317 -24.07 -26.78 -1.76
C ASN A 317 -22.58 -27.08 -1.54
N ARG A 318 -22.24 -27.42 -0.32
CA ARG A 318 -20.85 -27.61 0.12
C ARG A 318 -20.72 -28.92 0.87
N GLU A 319 -19.62 -29.63 0.58
CA GLU A 319 -19.12 -30.73 1.40
C GLU A 319 -17.71 -30.40 1.83
N THR A 320 -17.39 -30.54 3.09
CA THR A 320 -16.06 -30.27 3.65
C THR A 320 -15.71 -31.36 4.65
N SER A 321 -14.57 -32.01 4.46
CA SER A 321 -14.02 -32.96 5.44
C SER A 321 -13.02 -32.23 6.33
N PHE A 322 -13.09 -32.44 7.64
CA PHE A 322 -12.20 -31.85 8.63
C PHE A 322 -11.98 -32.81 9.80
N GLY A 323 -10.97 -32.51 10.64
CA GLY A 323 -10.56 -33.33 11.76
C GLY A 323 -9.18 -33.92 11.58
N THR A 324 -8.88 -34.99 12.31
CA THR A 324 -7.62 -35.74 12.22
C THR A 324 -7.76 -36.91 11.27
N SER A 325 -6.65 -37.57 10.89
CA SER A 325 -6.67 -38.79 10.07
C SER A 325 -7.44 -39.97 10.73
N GLU A 326 -7.57 -39.96 12.05
CA GLU A 326 -8.27 -40.98 12.83
C GLU A 326 -9.73 -40.60 13.15
N ASP A 327 -10.05 -39.29 13.06
CA ASP A 327 -11.35 -38.72 13.38
C ASP A 327 -11.77 -37.70 12.32
N VAL A 328 -12.11 -38.21 11.13
CA VAL A 328 -12.59 -37.40 10.00
C VAL A 328 -14.09 -37.20 10.14
N LYS A 329 -14.50 -35.95 10.14
CA LYS A 329 -15.89 -35.51 10.09
C LYS A 329 -16.22 -34.94 8.72
N GLN A 330 -17.40 -35.23 8.25
CA GLN A 330 -17.92 -34.69 6.99
C GLN A 330 -19.05 -33.70 7.29
N PHE A 331 -18.87 -32.49 6.82
CA PHE A 331 -19.88 -31.45 6.89
C PHE A 331 -20.47 -31.20 5.51
N THR A 332 -21.77 -31.41 5.40
CA THR A 332 -22.55 -31.15 4.20
C THR A 332 -23.54 -30.05 4.48
N VAL A 333 -23.62 -29.05 3.62
CA VAL A 333 -24.63 -27.98 3.71
C VAL A 333 -25.25 -27.71 2.36
N TYR A 334 -26.60 -27.62 2.37
CA TYR A 334 -27.40 -27.19 1.24
C TYR A 334 -27.80 -25.73 1.45
N PHE A 335 -27.43 -24.88 0.52
CA PHE A 335 -27.72 -23.46 0.58
C PHE A 335 -28.76 -23.03 -0.41
N ASP A 336 -29.55 -22.03 -0.02
CA ASP A 336 -30.40 -21.24 -0.90
C ASP A 336 -30.32 -19.76 -0.49
N GLY A 337 -30.56 -18.86 -1.44
CA GLY A 337 -30.58 -17.44 -1.18
C GLY A 337 -29.52 -16.63 -1.92
N TYR A 338 -29.21 -15.45 -1.41
CA TYR A 338 -28.28 -14.51 -2.07
C TYR A 338 -27.69 -13.48 -1.11
N GLU A 339 -26.55 -12.95 -1.50
CA GLU A 339 -25.97 -11.71 -0.97
C GLU A 339 -25.74 -10.70 -2.10
N LYS A 340 -26.13 -9.46 -1.86
CA LYS A 340 -25.92 -8.33 -2.78
C LYS A 340 -25.46 -7.13 -1.99
N ASP A 341 -24.21 -6.73 -2.25
CA ASP A 341 -23.62 -5.57 -1.62
C ASP A 341 -23.22 -4.55 -2.67
N LYS A 342 -23.55 -3.31 -2.41
CA LYS A 342 -23.21 -2.21 -3.30
C LYS A 342 -22.61 -1.04 -2.52
N PHE A 343 -21.39 -0.68 -2.90
CA PHE A 343 -20.67 0.45 -2.30
C PHE A 343 -20.34 1.47 -3.39
N GLN A 344 -20.78 2.69 -3.18
CA GLN A 344 -20.50 3.80 -4.08
C GLN A 344 -19.78 4.87 -3.30
N THR A 345 -18.56 5.19 -3.70
CA THR A 345 -17.70 6.18 -3.04
C THR A 345 -17.33 7.29 -4.00
N TYR A 346 -17.45 8.51 -3.54
CA TYR A 346 -17.05 9.72 -4.23
C TYR A 346 -16.10 10.49 -3.34
N PHE A 347 -14.93 10.78 -3.85
CA PHE A 347 -13.93 11.60 -3.16
C PHE A 347 -13.47 12.71 -4.09
N GLY A 348 -13.46 13.91 -3.57
CA GLY A 348 -12.96 15.08 -4.27
C GLY A 348 -12.14 15.95 -3.32
N ALA A 349 -11.02 16.47 -3.79
CA ALA A 349 -10.16 17.33 -3.00
C ALA A 349 -9.52 18.42 -3.85
N GLY A 350 -9.27 19.55 -3.24
CA GLY A 350 -8.55 20.66 -3.82
C GLY A 350 -7.53 21.24 -2.87
N SER A 351 -6.41 21.68 -3.39
CA SER A 351 -5.39 22.39 -2.62
C SER A 351 -4.86 23.60 -3.38
N VAL A 352 -4.60 24.66 -2.64
CA VAL A 352 -3.94 25.88 -3.13
C VAL A 352 -2.71 26.11 -2.28
N THR A 353 -1.54 26.02 -2.90
CA THR A 353 -0.24 26.22 -2.25
C THR A 353 0.42 27.46 -2.80
N TYR A 354 0.85 28.33 -1.90
CA TYR A 354 1.63 29.52 -2.21
C TYR A 354 3.04 29.41 -1.62
N LEU A 355 4.06 29.55 -2.47
CA LEU A 355 5.47 29.54 -2.10
C LEU A 355 5.94 30.97 -1.88
N PHE A 356 6.34 31.31 -0.66
CA PHE A 356 6.80 32.66 -0.32
C PHE A 356 8.23 32.89 -0.75
N ASN A 357 9.07 31.85 -0.68
CA ASN A 357 10.48 31.90 -1.05
C ASN A 357 11.00 30.53 -1.47
N ASP A 358 12.19 30.52 -2.08
CA ASP A 358 12.88 29.31 -2.55
C ASP A 358 13.45 28.45 -1.40
N LYS A 359 13.36 28.91 -0.16
CA LYS A 359 13.83 28.20 1.06
C LYS A 359 12.81 27.25 1.65
N GLY A 360 11.72 26.95 0.94
CA GLY A 360 10.69 26.01 1.37
C GLY A 360 9.71 26.60 2.40
N THR A 361 9.48 27.93 2.36
CA THR A 361 8.37 28.54 3.12
C THR A 361 7.14 28.55 2.25
N ASP A 362 6.11 27.80 2.68
CA ASP A 362 4.85 27.67 1.95
C ASP A 362 3.64 27.79 2.89
N LEU A 363 2.51 28.08 2.29
CA LEU A 363 1.19 28.00 2.92
C LEU A 363 0.25 27.26 1.97
N THR A 364 -0.42 26.24 2.48
CA THR A 364 -1.34 25.41 1.71
C THR A 364 -2.70 25.39 2.38
N LEU A 365 -3.72 25.77 1.62
CA LEU A 365 -5.12 25.55 1.97
C LEU A 365 -5.62 24.32 1.22
N GLN A 366 -6.22 23.37 1.95
CA GLN A 366 -6.78 22.13 1.41
C GLN A 366 -8.25 21.99 1.83
N ALA A 367 -9.08 21.56 0.89
CA ALA A 367 -10.45 21.16 1.17
C ALA A 367 -10.71 19.81 0.52
N SER A 368 -11.39 18.90 1.23
CA SER A 368 -11.81 17.63 0.66
C SER A 368 -13.22 17.26 1.07
N GLY A 369 -13.87 16.47 0.22
CA GLY A 369 -15.18 15.90 0.43
C GLY A 369 -15.15 14.41 0.14
N TYR A 370 -15.69 13.62 1.04
CA TYR A 370 -15.86 12.18 0.92
C TYR A 370 -17.34 11.83 1.12
N ARG A 371 -17.89 11.06 0.20
CA ARG A 371 -19.25 10.53 0.32
C ARG A 371 -19.27 9.05 -0.02
N THR A 372 -19.94 8.28 0.81
CA THR A 372 -20.24 6.88 0.50
C THR A 372 -21.72 6.55 0.72
N ASP A 373 -22.27 5.69 -0.12
CA ASP A 373 -23.59 5.05 0.03
C ASP A 373 -23.33 3.53 -0.02
N GLU A 374 -23.59 2.86 1.10
CA GLU A 374 -23.32 1.45 1.31
C GLU A 374 -24.64 0.72 1.52
N LEU A 375 -24.89 -0.27 0.69
CA LEU A 375 -26.01 -1.19 0.81
C LEU A 375 -25.46 -2.60 0.99
N VAL A 376 -25.83 -3.24 2.11
CA VAL A 376 -25.57 -4.65 2.37
C VAL A 376 -26.92 -5.34 2.47
N ALA A 377 -27.10 -6.38 1.68
CA ALA A 377 -28.35 -7.11 1.63
C ALA A 377 -28.09 -8.59 1.41
N TYR A 378 -28.30 -9.39 2.43
CA TYR A 378 -28.28 -10.84 2.26
C TYR A 378 -29.50 -11.50 2.84
N ASP A 379 -29.81 -12.67 2.29
CA ASP A 379 -30.91 -13.53 2.66
C ASP A 379 -30.45 -14.95 2.32
N ILE A 380 -29.89 -15.67 3.30
CA ILE A 380 -29.25 -16.97 3.13
C ILE A 380 -29.90 -17.98 4.05
N HIS A 381 -30.41 -19.05 3.45
CA HIS A 381 -30.94 -20.22 4.12
C HIS A 381 -29.97 -21.38 3.92
N GLY A 382 -29.70 -22.14 4.98
CA GLY A 382 -28.85 -23.32 4.92
C GLY A 382 -29.43 -24.48 5.74
N GLU A 383 -29.32 -25.69 5.17
CA GLU A 383 -29.56 -26.95 5.87
C GLU A 383 -28.25 -27.72 5.93
N TYR A 384 -27.83 -28.14 7.13
CA TYR A 384 -26.56 -28.82 7.29
C TYR A 384 -26.66 -30.17 7.97
N TRP A 385 -25.76 -31.06 7.58
CA TRP A 385 -25.51 -32.38 8.17
C TRP A 385 -24.06 -32.49 8.60
N LEU A 386 -23.84 -33.04 9.76
CA LEU A 386 -22.53 -33.37 10.29
C LEU A 386 -22.44 -34.86 10.54
N ASP A 387 -21.57 -35.54 9.81
CA ASP A 387 -21.38 -36.98 9.86
C ASP A 387 -19.96 -37.36 10.32
N GLN A 388 -19.84 -38.47 11.02
CA GLN A 388 -18.58 -39.10 11.36
C GLN A 388 -18.65 -40.60 11.03
N ALA A 389 -17.86 -41.08 10.08
CA ALA A 389 -17.83 -42.48 9.67
C ALA A 389 -19.21 -43.08 9.38
N GLY A 390 -20.15 -42.31 8.83
CA GLY A 390 -21.52 -42.72 8.52
C GLY A 390 -22.48 -42.62 9.71
N GLN A 391 -22.01 -42.07 10.83
CA GLN A 391 -22.88 -41.76 11.98
C GLN A 391 -23.24 -40.28 11.94
N GLU A 392 -24.52 -39.98 11.89
CA GLU A 392 -25.03 -38.64 11.92
C GLU A 392 -24.84 -38.01 13.31
N LEU A 393 -24.06 -36.92 13.37
CA LEU A 393 -23.74 -36.19 14.59
C LEU A 393 -24.61 -34.96 14.79
N GLY A 394 -25.19 -34.43 13.75
CA GLY A 394 -26.03 -33.25 13.83
C GLY A 394 -26.66 -32.84 12.51
N VAL A 395 -27.88 -32.36 12.61
CA VAL A 395 -28.65 -31.77 11.51
C VAL A 395 -29.19 -30.45 12.00
N GLY A 396 -29.18 -29.46 11.16
CA GLY A 396 -29.73 -28.18 11.52
C GLY A 396 -30.07 -27.32 10.30
N LYS A 397 -30.89 -26.31 10.57
CA LYS A 397 -31.28 -25.28 9.61
C LYS A 397 -30.98 -23.93 10.19
N TYR A 398 -30.60 -23.00 9.30
CA TYR A 398 -30.49 -21.61 9.70
C TYR A 398 -30.97 -20.69 8.57
N HIS A 399 -31.41 -19.50 8.97
CA HIS A 399 -31.78 -18.46 8.05
C HIS A 399 -31.23 -17.14 8.57
N GLU A 400 -30.44 -16.47 7.76
CA GLU A 400 -29.84 -15.19 8.05
C GLU A 400 -30.35 -14.12 7.11
N HIS A 401 -30.74 -13.00 7.68
CA HIS A 401 -31.25 -11.87 6.92
C HIS A 401 -30.62 -10.57 7.36
N GLU A 402 -30.15 -9.77 6.43
CA GLU A 402 -29.68 -8.41 6.68
C GLU A 402 -30.13 -7.43 5.60
N ARG A 403 -30.49 -6.25 6.05
CA ARG A 403 -30.71 -5.06 5.20
C ARG A 403 -30.10 -3.88 5.92
N THR A 404 -28.90 -3.49 5.49
CA THR A 404 -28.16 -2.37 6.07
C THR A 404 -27.90 -1.32 5.02
N ARG A 405 -28.19 -0.08 5.36
CA ARG A 405 -27.84 1.08 4.55
C ARG A 405 -27.08 2.10 5.39
N LEU A 406 -25.86 2.41 4.98
CA LEU A 406 -25.00 3.39 5.59
C LEU A 406 -24.65 4.47 4.59
N LYS A 407 -24.96 5.71 4.92
CA LYS A 407 -24.54 6.88 4.15
C LYS A 407 -23.63 7.75 5.00
N MET A 408 -22.51 8.14 4.45
CA MET A 408 -21.59 9.07 5.11
C MET A 408 -21.24 10.22 4.17
N ASN A 409 -21.26 11.43 4.71
CA ASN A 409 -20.71 12.60 4.07
C ASN A 409 -19.68 13.19 5.02
N VAL A 410 -18.45 13.36 4.57
CA VAL A 410 -17.35 13.90 5.36
C VAL A 410 -16.72 15.05 4.60
N MET A 411 -16.51 16.15 5.26
CA MET A 411 -15.86 17.34 4.72
C MET A 411 -14.68 17.70 5.61
N ASP A 412 -13.51 17.88 5.01
CA ASP A 412 -12.29 18.33 5.67
C ASP A 412 -11.83 19.67 5.10
N LEU A 413 -11.42 20.56 5.98
CA LEU A 413 -10.74 21.82 5.64
C LEU A 413 -9.45 21.89 6.45
N THR A 414 -8.32 22.06 5.77
CA THR A 414 -7.00 22.12 6.41
C THR A 414 -6.21 23.31 5.89
N LEU A 415 -5.68 24.10 6.81
CA LEU A 415 -4.67 25.12 6.53
C LEU A 415 -3.36 24.64 7.14
N ARG A 416 -2.32 24.51 6.33
CA ARG A 416 -0.98 24.11 6.79
C ARG A 416 0.11 24.92 6.14
N GLY A 417 1.25 25.01 6.80
CA GLY A 417 2.41 25.70 6.24
C GLY A 417 3.71 25.14 6.77
N ASN A 418 4.78 25.42 6.04
CA ASN A 418 6.14 25.13 6.42
C ASN A 418 6.96 26.43 6.40
N VAL A 419 7.90 26.55 7.32
CA VAL A 419 8.84 27.68 7.38
C VAL A 419 10.24 27.14 7.59
N GLY A 420 11.12 27.34 6.60
CA GLY A 420 12.54 26.99 6.69
C GLY A 420 13.33 28.17 7.29
N ILE A 421 13.96 27.97 8.46
CA ILE A 421 14.82 28.95 9.14
C ILE A 421 16.15 28.29 9.45
N ASN A 422 17.18 28.58 8.67
CA ASN A 422 18.53 28.02 8.85
C ASN A 422 18.50 26.45 8.89
N GLN A 423 18.76 25.87 10.07
CA GLN A 423 18.80 24.44 10.33
C GLN A 423 17.45 23.86 10.78
N ASN A 424 16.45 24.73 10.97
CA ASN A 424 15.11 24.39 11.45
C ASN A 424 14.11 24.37 10.31
N SER A 425 13.18 23.44 10.37
CA SER A 425 12.01 23.37 9.50
C SER A 425 10.78 23.25 10.38
N ILE A 426 10.08 24.36 10.54
CA ILE A 426 8.86 24.43 11.35
C ILE A 426 7.68 24.12 10.44
N SER A 427 6.88 23.12 10.83
CA SER A 427 5.60 22.77 10.18
C SER A 427 4.45 23.00 11.15
N TYR A 428 3.38 23.60 10.67
CA TYR A 428 2.19 23.88 11.46
C TYR A 428 0.93 23.69 10.62
N GLY A 429 -0.18 23.50 11.31
CA GLY A 429 -1.46 23.45 10.63
C GLY A 429 -2.65 23.34 11.59
N ILE A 430 -3.81 23.61 11.03
CA ILE A 430 -5.11 23.42 11.65
C ILE A 430 -6.05 22.74 10.68
N SER A 431 -6.84 21.80 11.16
CA SER A 431 -7.83 21.07 10.37
C SER A 431 -9.18 21.04 11.07
N MET A 432 -10.24 21.06 10.28
CA MET A 432 -11.62 20.90 10.72
C MET A 432 -12.27 19.82 9.87
N ARG A 433 -12.81 18.79 10.51
CA ARG A 433 -13.57 17.69 9.90
C ARG A 433 -15.01 17.74 10.36
N LYS A 434 -15.94 17.68 9.41
CA LYS A 434 -17.38 17.54 9.66
C LYS A 434 -17.84 16.22 9.11
N GLU A 435 -18.52 15.44 9.96
CA GLU A 435 -19.09 14.14 9.60
C GLU A 435 -20.61 14.18 9.73
N ASP A 436 -21.30 13.66 8.71
CA ASP A 436 -22.76 13.50 8.68
C ASP A 436 -23.04 12.06 8.23
N ILE A 437 -23.49 11.23 9.17
CA ILE A 437 -23.64 9.79 9.00
C ILE A 437 -25.08 9.39 9.27
N TYR A 438 -25.63 8.64 8.35
CA TYR A 438 -26.98 8.08 8.39
C TYR A 438 -26.89 6.57 8.32
N ASP A 439 -27.35 5.87 9.37
CA ASP A 439 -27.30 4.41 9.52
C ASP A 439 -28.68 3.84 9.75
N ARG A 440 -29.05 2.89 8.93
CA ARG A 440 -30.27 2.09 9.05
C ARG A 440 -29.91 0.65 8.83
N SER A 441 -30.15 -0.19 9.83
CA SER A 441 -29.88 -1.62 9.77
C SER A 441 -31.03 -2.41 10.36
N ARG A 442 -31.31 -3.52 9.74
CA ARG A 442 -32.19 -4.56 10.29
C ARG A 442 -31.58 -5.90 9.95
N GLN A 443 -31.32 -6.68 11.01
CA GLN A 443 -30.74 -8.01 10.90
C GLN A 443 -31.52 -8.94 11.80
N TRP A 444 -31.65 -10.19 11.35
CA TRP A 444 -32.16 -11.27 12.21
C TRP A 444 -31.56 -12.59 11.76
N GLN A 445 -31.48 -13.53 12.69
CA GLN A 445 -31.04 -14.88 12.46
C GLN A 445 -31.97 -15.85 13.19
N TRP A 446 -32.43 -16.81 12.43
CA TRP A 446 -33.17 -17.97 12.93
C TRP A 446 -32.29 -19.20 12.80
N ARG A 447 -32.36 -20.07 13.83
CA ARG A 447 -31.72 -21.38 13.80
C ARG A 447 -32.63 -22.42 14.36
N ASP A 448 -32.65 -23.60 13.71
CA ASP A 448 -33.26 -24.81 14.21
C ASP A 448 -32.22 -25.93 14.11
N SER A 449 -31.85 -26.50 15.21
CA SER A 449 -30.90 -27.61 15.32
C SER A 449 -31.61 -28.95 15.55
N ALA A 450 -32.87 -29.06 15.16
CA ALA A 450 -33.70 -30.25 15.38
C ALA A 450 -33.69 -30.73 16.85
N GLY A 451 -33.60 -29.80 17.78
CA GLY A 451 -33.61 -30.09 19.22
C GLY A 451 -32.26 -30.37 19.87
N TYR A 452 -31.15 -30.32 19.09
CA TYR A 452 -29.84 -30.70 19.58
C TYR A 452 -29.05 -29.59 20.24
N SER A 453 -28.98 -28.40 19.61
CA SER A 453 -28.09 -27.32 20.08
C SER A 453 -28.81 -26.14 20.71
N LEU A 454 -30.10 -26.03 20.52
CA LEU A 454 -30.97 -24.99 21.11
C LEU A 454 -32.21 -25.65 21.70
N PRO A 455 -32.87 -25.06 22.70
CA PRO A 455 -34.17 -25.52 23.13
C PRO A 455 -35.12 -25.55 21.94
N HIS A 456 -35.40 -26.73 21.40
CA HIS A 456 -36.37 -26.85 20.32
C HIS A 456 -37.78 -26.74 20.93
N ILE A 457 -38.50 -25.74 20.49
CA ILE A 457 -39.92 -25.56 20.85
C ILE A 457 -40.73 -25.96 19.61
N PRO A 458 -41.46 -27.09 19.65
CA PRO A 458 -42.31 -27.48 18.53
C PRO A 458 -43.22 -26.33 18.10
N ASP A 459 -43.41 -26.19 16.80
CA ASP A 459 -44.32 -25.21 16.17
C ASP A 459 -43.95 -23.72 16.38
N GLN A 460 -42.72 -23.42 16.82
CA GLN A 460 -42.25 -22.05 16.97
C GLN A 460 -40.96 -21.82 16.19
N VAL A 461 -40.88 -20.68 15.49
CA VAL A 461 -39.65 -20.17 14.90
C VAL A 461 -38.79 -19.56 15.98
N ASN A 462 -37.60 -20.12 16.20
CA ASN A 462 -36.66 -19.61 17.20
C ASN A 462 -35.73 -18.58 16.62
N VAL A 463 -36.06 -17.30 16.77
CA VAL A 463 -35.17 -16.19 16.38
C VAL A 463 -34.13 -16.02 17.49
N ILE A 464 -32.88 -16.42 17.21
CA ILE A 464 -31.78 -16.36 18.16
C ILE A 464 -31.07 -15.00 18.20
N PHE A 465 -31.28 -14.21 17.15
CA PHE A 465 -30.66 -12.91 17.02
C PHE A 465 -31.57 -11.95 16.26
N THR A 466 -31.77 -10.78 16.80
CA THR A 466 -32.40 -9.67 16.09
C THR A 466 -31.70 -8.38 16.48
N GLU A 467 -31.39 -7.55 15.47
CA GLU A 467 -30.75 -6.26 15.67
C GLU A 467 -31.40 -5.20 14.79
N SER A 468 -31.66 -4.04 15.34
CA SER A 468 -32.09 -2.88 14.58
C SER A 468 -31.27 -1.64 14.91
N SER A 469 -30.99 -0.83 13.89
CA SER A 469 -30.27 0.44 14.01
C SER A 469 -31.02 1.53 13.26
N SER A 470 -31.11 2.69 13.88
CA SER A 470 -31.70 3.88 13.24
C SER A 470 -31.02 5.12 13.83
N ASN A 471 -29.82 5.44 13.31
CA ASN A 471 -28.97 6.48 13.85
C ASN A 471 -28.67 7.56 12.83
N ASP A 472 -28.71 8.80 13.28
CA ASP A 472 -28.25 9.99 12.58
C ASP A 472 -27.20 10.69 13.41
N LEU A 473 -25.99 10.83 12.87
CA LEU A 473 -24.86 11.46 13.53
C LEU A 473 -24.41 12.69 12.78
N LYS A 474 -24.30 13.81 13.48
CA LYS A 474 -23.62 15.02 13.00
C LYS A 474 -22.55 15.42 14.00
N THR A 475 -21.30 15.41 13.55
CA THR A 475 -20.18 15.69 14.45
C THR A 475 -19.09 16.51 13.78
N THR A 476 -18.30 17.21 14.59
CA THR A 476 -17.19 18.02 14.14
C THR A 476 -15.97 17.74 14.99
N ARG A 477 -14.83 17.57 14.31
CA ARG A 477 -13.51 17.45 14.93
C ARG A 477 -12.63 18.59 14.48
N ILE A 478 -11.87 19.18 15.40
CA ILE A 478 -10.89 20.22 15.12
C ILE A 478 -9.56 19.73 15.64
N ALA A 479 -8.52 19.85 14.84
CA ALA A 479 -7.17 19.51 15.27
C ALA A 479 -6.17 20.56 14.79
N GLY A 480 -5.12 20.79 15.57
CA GLY A 480 -4.01 21.65 15.21
C GLY A 480 -2.70 20.99 15.59
N TRP A 481 -1.62 21.30 14.87
CA TRP A 481 -0.29 20.80 15.17
C TRP A 481 0.78 21.87 14.95
N LEU A 482 1.84 21.71 15.70
CA LEU A 482 3.07 22.47 15.55
C LEU A 482 4.23 21.50 15.76
N MET A 483 5.19 21.52 14.84
CA MET A 483 6.41 20.71 14.97
C MET A 483 7.61 21.45 14.41
N ASP A 484 8.79 21.16 14.97
CA ASP A 484 10.07 21.62 14.45
C ASP A 484 10.97 20.42 14.13
N THR A 485 11.66 20.51 13.02
CA THR A 485 12.72 19.56 12.63
C THR A 485 14.03 20.30 12.60
N TRP A 486 14.85 20.04 13.58
CA TRP A 486 16.18 20.63 13.73
C TRP A 486 17.25 19.65 13.21
N ARG A 487 18.05 20.10 12.25
CA ARG A 487 19.13 19.32 11.63
C ARG A 487 20.46 20.01 11.88
N PHE A 488 21.40 19.30 12.52
CA PHE A 488 22.71 19.86 12.82
C PHE A 488 23.81 18.79 12.79
N THR A 489 25.04 19.22 12.53
CA THR A 489 26.23 18.39 12.57
C THR A 489 27.05 18.75 13.80
N SER A 490 27.56 17.75 14.50
CA SER A 490 28.48 17.86 15.61
C SER A 490 29.76 17.05 15.33
N GLY A 491 30.79 17.21 16.15
CA GLY A 491 32.03 16.43 15.98
C GLY A 491 31.88 14.92 16.17
N VAL A 492 30.68 14.41 16.49
CA VAL A 492 30.40 12.97 16.62
C VAL A 492 29.51 12.45 15.51
N GLY A 493 28.85 13.34 14.74
CA GLY A 493 27.99 12.95 13.64
C GLY A 493 26.87 13.92 13.31
N TYR A 494 26.00 13.48 12.40
CA TYR A 494 24.82 14.22 11.95
C TYR A 494 23.60 13.84 12.79
N TRP A 495 22.85 14.85 13.24
CA TRP A 495 21.66 14.73 14.06
C TRP A 495 20.44 15.31 13.35
N SER A 496 19.29 14.67 13.54
CA SER A 496 17.98 15.16 13.13
C SER A 496 17.00 14.99 14.29
N LEU A 497 16.58 16.08 14.90
CA LEU A 497 15.59 16.08 15.98
C LEU A 497 14.27 16.62 15.41
N ASN A 498 13.22 15.81 15.45
CA ASN A 498 11.86 16.24 15.17
C ASN A 498 11.06 16.20 16.47
N ALA A 499 10.50 17.33 16.88
CA ALA A 499 9.64 17.45 18.05
C ALA A 499 8.37 18.20 17.69
N GLY A 500 7.23 17.70 18.14
CA GLY A 500 5.96 18.30 17.82
C GLY A 500 4.86 17.95 18.80
N ILE A 501 3.80 18.75 18.74
CA ILE A 501 2.60 18.56 19.53
C ILE A 501 1.38 18.67 18.62
N ARG A 502 0.40 17.82 18.86
CA ARG A 502 -0.91 17.87 18.22
C ARG A 502 -1.98 17.99 19.27
N LEU A 503 -2.93 18.90 19.05
CA LEU A 503 -4.14 19.09 19.83
C LEU A 503 -5.33 18.67 18.99
N SER A 504 -6.29 17.98 19.58
CA SER A 504 -7.55 17.65 18.88
C SER A 504 -8.73 17.77 19.84
N HIS A 505 -9.87 18.22 19.31
CA HIS A 505 -11.14 18.35 20.01
C HIS A 505 -12.27 17.71 19.21
N TRP A 506 -13.07 16.88 19.85
CA TRP A 506 -14.24 16.24 19.26
C TRP A 506 -15.51 16.66 20.00
N ASN A 507 -16.48 17.25 19.30
CA ASN A 507 -17.70 17.79 19.93
C ASN A 507 -18.71 16.71 20.34
N PHE A 508 -18.62 15.49 19.80
CA PHE A 508 -19.55 14.39 20.08
C PHE A 508 -19.45 13.94 21.54
N ASN A 509 -18.25 13.69 22.04
CA ASN A 509 -17.96 13.28 23.41
C ASN A 509 -17.28 14.40 24.24
N LYS A 510 -17.10 15.62 23.67
CA LYS A 510 -16.45 16.79 24.27
C LYS A 510 -15.00 16.53 24.71
N GLU A 511 -14.32 15.57 24.12
CA GLU A 511 -12.94 15.18 24.44
C GLU A 511 -11.93 16.15 23.81
N THR A 512 -10.94 16.57 24.61
CA THR A 512 -9.77 17.34 24.12
C THR A 512 -8.52 16.57 24.45
N LEU A 513 -7.68 16.34 23.44
CA LEU A 513 -6.52 15.47 23.49
C LEU A 513 -5.25 16.23 23.15
N VAL A 514 -4.15 15.84 23.82
CA VAL A 514 -2.81 16.40 23.61
C VAL A 514 -1.85 15.28 23.26
N SER A 515 -1.22 15.33 22.07
CA SER A 515 -0.37 14.28 21.48
C SER A 515 1.06 14.81 21.25
N PRO A 516 1.94 14.81 22.27
CA PRO A 516 3.36 15.13 22.09
C PRO A 516 4.07 13.96 21.38
N ARG A 517 4.97 14.29 20.46
CA ARG A 517 5.77 13.33 19.70
C ARG A 517 7.19 13.84 19.51
N VAL A 518 8.15 12.93 19.58
CA VAL A 518 9.57 13.23 19.36
C VAL A 518 10.22 12.11 18.57
N SER A 519 11.12 12.46 17.68
CA SER A 519 11.95 11.52 16.92
C SER A 519 13.36 12.09 16.81
N LEU A 520 14.35 11.28 17.15
CA LEU A 520 15.78 11.61 17.11
C LEU A 520 16.46 10.64 16.13
N GLY A 521 17.08 11.17 15.10
CA GLY A 521 17.92 10.44 14.15
C GLY A 521 19.38 10.81 14.35
N PHE A 522 20.27 9.83 14.26
CA PHE A 522 21.70 10.01 14.42
C PHE A 522 22.49 9.19 13.40
N VAL A 523 23.43 9.81 12.71
CA VAL A 523 24.38 9.17 11.80
C VAL A 523 25.79 9.48 12.31
N PRO A 524 26.54 8.48 12.84
CA PRO A 524 27.88 8.70 13.35
C PRO A 524 28.85 9.13 12.25
N GLU A 525 29.73 10.10 12.54
CA GLU A 525 30.77 10.55 11.61
C GLU A 525 31.79 9.44 11.29
N ARG A 526 32.17 8.66 12.31
CA ARG A 526 33.13 7.55 12.17
C ARG A 526 32.62 6.38 11.35
N ASN A 527 31.31 6.17 11.33
CA ASN A 527 30.67 5.10 10.60
C ASN A 527 29.40 5.61 9.91
N GLY A 528 29.62 6.32 8.81
CA GLY A 528 28.52 6.85 8.02
C GLY A 528 27.57 5.79 7.44
N ASN A 529 27.89 4.50 7.53
CA ASN A 529 27.01 3.41 7.09
C ASN A 529 25.93 3.05 8.11
N LEU A 530 26.11 3.47 9.37
CA LEU A 530 25.15 3.25 10.45
C LEU A 530 24.23 4.47 10.59
N SER A 531 22.95 4.23 10.77
CA SER A 531 21.95 5.23 11.16
C SER A 531 21.15 4.69 12.34
N LEU A 532 20.96 5.49 13.37
CA LEU A 532 20.19 5.15 14.56
C LEU A 532 18.98 6.05 14.68
N ARG A 533 17.87 5.52 15.14
CA ARG A 533 16.61 6.26 15.33
C ARG A 533 16.00 5.92 16.67
N LEU A 534 15.50 6.94 17.37
CA LEU A 534 14.68 6.78 18.56
C LEU A 534 13.44 7.65 18.38
N SER A 535 12.26 7.04 18.41
CA SER A 535 11.00 7.76 18.28
C SER A 535 10.07 7.41 19.43
N GLY A 536 9.33 8.38 19.92
CA GLY A 536 8.34 8.15 20.96
C GLY A 536 7.25 9.21 20.96
N GLY A 537 6.09 8.88 21.54
CA GLY A 537 5.00 9.82 21.61
C GLY A 537 3.70 9.20 22.07
N VAL A 538 2.71 10.08 22.19
CA VAL A 538 1.32 9.74 22.51
C VAL A 538 0.49 9.84 21.25
N TYR A 539 -0.19 8.77 20.90
CA TYR A 539 -1.01 8.67 19.71
C TYR A 539 -2.44 8.35 20.13
N TYR A 540 -3.38 9.11 19.63
CA TYR A 540 -4.80 8.86 19.85
C TYR A 540 -5.47 8.49 18.54
N GLN A 541 -6.46 7.60 18.64
CA GLN A 541 -7.37 7.27 17.55
C GLN A 541 -8.78 7.54 18.01
N ALA A 542 -9.40 8.52 17.38
CA ALA A 542 -10.82 8.74 17.57
C ALA A 542 -11.59 7.54 16.99
N PRO A 543 -12.56 6.99 17.72
CA PRO A 543 -13.37 5.88 17.23
C PRO A 543 -14.05 6.25 15.91
N PHE A 544 -14.12 5.30 14.99
CA PHE A 544 -14.95 5.44 13.79
C PHE A 544 -16.38 4.93 14.07
N TYR A 545 -17.30 5.21 13.16
CA TYR A 545 -18.73 5.02 13.39
C TYR A 545 -19.12 3.65 13.95
N LYS A 546 -18.53 2.54 13.45
CA LYS A 546 -18.88 1.20 13.93
C LYS A 546 -18.39 0.90 15.36
N GLU A 547 -17.34 1.57 15.84
CA GLU A 547 -16.74 1.34 17.15
C GLU A 547 -17.53 1.91 18.32
N TYR A 548 -18.39 2.91 18.12
CA TYR A 548 -19.22 3.48 19.18
C TYR A 548 -20.71 3.14 19.06
N ARG A 549 -21.03 2.16 18.22
CA ARG A 549 -22.33 1.53 18.19
C ARG A 549 -22.43 0.54 19.35
N GLN A 550 -23.22 0.87 20.37
CA GLN A 550 -23.46 0.03 21.53
C GLN A 550 -24.74 -0.76 21.35
N GLN A 551 -24.68 -2.05 21.58
CA GLN A 551 -25.84 -2.93 21.57
C GLN A 551 -26.53 -2.87 22.94
N LEU A 552 -27.80 -2.56 22.96
CA LEU A 552 -28.67 -2.65 24.12
C LEU A 552 -29.68 -3.77 23.88
N LEU A 553 -29.80 -4.66 24.87
CA LEU A 553 -30.82 -5.74 24.90
C LEU A 553 -32.06 -5.24 25.63
N ASP A 554 -33.22 -5.44 25.03
CA ASP A 554 -34.50 -5.27 25.71
C ASP A 554 -34.87 -6.52 26.53
N GLU A 555 -35.95 -6.45 27.28
CA GLU A 555 -36.46 -7.57 28.10
C GLU A 555 -36.87 -8.80 27.26
N LEU A 556 -37.10 -8.61 25.95
CA LEU A 556 -37.48 -9.67 25.01
C LEU A 556 -36.27 -10.24 24.25
N GLY A 557 -35.05 -9.75 24.52
CA GLY A 557 -33.82 -10.17 23.87
C GLY A 557 -33.56 -9.50 22.51
N ASN A 558 -34.35 -8.49 22.12
CA ASN A 558 -34.08 -7.74 20.91
C ASN A 558 -32.94 -6.78 21.14
N ARG A 559 -32.04 -6.67 20.15
CA ARG A 559 -30.88 -5.77 20.19
C ARG A 559 -31.18 -4.50 19.43
N THR A 560 -31.05 -3.38 20.14
CA THR A 560 -31.12 -2.05 19.52
C THR A 560 -29.74 -1.40 19.55
N ILE A 561 -29.32 -0.81 18.46
CA ILE A 561 -28.04 -0.11 18.39
C ILE A 561 -28.24 1.37 18.70
N LEU A 562 -27.57 1.83 19.74
CA LEU A 562 -27.46 3.24 20.08
C LEU A 562 -26.01 3.73 19.98
N LEU A 563 -25.84 5.04 19.79
CA LEU A 563 -24.52 5.65 19.76
C LEU A 563 -24.07 5.98 21.19
N ASN A 564 -22.95 5.40 21.61
CA ASN A 564 -22.36 5.66 22.92
C ASN A 564 -21.65 7.04 22.90
N LYS A 565 -22.23 8.01 23.61
CA LYS A 565 -21.67 9.38 23.71
C LYS A 565 -20.53 9.50 24.71
N ASP A 566 -20.36 8.52 25.58
CA ASP A 566 -19.29 8.49 26.59
C ASP A 566 -18.03 7.78 26.07
N ILE A 567 -18.04 7.34 24.81
CA ILE A 567 -16.90 6.67 24.16
C ILE A 567 -15.71 7.63 24.12
N LYS A 568 -14.52 7.14 24.44
CA LYS A 568 -13.27 7.89 24.41
C LYS A 568 -12.39 7.46 23.28
N SER A 569 -11.49 8.34 22.84
CA SER A 569 -10.44 7.98 21.91
C SER A 569 -9.50 6.93 22.49
N GLN A 570 -9.20 5.93 21.68
CA GLN A 570 -8.19 4.92 22.01
C GLN A 570 -6.81 5.57 22.05
N ARG A 571 -5.94 5.13 22.94
CA ARG A 571 -4.62 5.74 23.16
C ARG A 571 -3.51 4.71 23.09
N SER A 572 -2.44 5.06 22.40
CA SER A 572 -1.19 4.32 22.33
C SER A 572 -0.01 5.21 22.72
N ILE A 573 0.74 4.83 23.74
CA ILE A 573 2.05 5.43 24.06
C ILE A 573 3.11 4.53 23.44
N GLN A 574 3.94 5.06 22.55
CA GLN A 574 4.88 4.28 21.76
C GLN A 574 6.32 4.72 21.98
N VAL A 575 7.20 3.74 21.99
CA VAL A 575 8.66 3.94 21.92
C VAL A 575 9.21 2.97 20.88
N ILE A 576 10.01 3.48 19.94
CA ILE A 576 10.58 2.71 18.84
C ILE A 576 12.06 3.06 18.75
N LEU A 577 12.91 2.03 18.79
CA LEU A 577 14.34 2.12 18.57
C LEU A 577 14.67 1.42 17.25
N GLY A 578 15.22 2.14 16.30
CA GLY A 578 15.57 1.63 14.99
C GLY A 578 17.03 1.83 14.63
N SER A 579 17.56 0.95 13.81
CA SER A 579 18.90 1.08 13.22
C SER A 579 18.89 0.62 11.77
N ASP A 580 19.64 1.31 10.92
CA ASP A 580 19.97 0.89 9.56
C ASP A 580 21.48 0.77 9.43
N TYR A 581 21.91 -0.30 8.80
CA TYR A 581 23.31 -0.52 8.47
C TYR A 581 23.45 -0.88 6.99
N THR A 582 24.15 -0.02 6.24
CA THR A 582 24.45 -0.25 4.82
C THR A 582 25.84 -0.86 4.68
N PHE A 583 25.96 -1.89 3.87
CA PHE A 583 27.24 -2.59 3.65
C PHE A 583 27.32 -3.15 2.23
N ARG A 584 28.50 -3.57 1.83
CA ARG A 584 28.70 -4.31 0.58
C ARG A 584 28.98 -5.77 0.89
N ALA A 585 28.28 -6.65 0.20
CA ALA A 585 28.53 -8.08 0.18
C ALA A 585 28.48 -8.58 -1.26
N LEU A 586 29.37 -9.48 -1.66
CA LEU A 586 29.47 -9.93 -3.06
C LEU A 586 29.58 -8.75 -4.06
N ASP A 587 30.32 -7.71 -3.68
CA ASP A 587 30.49 -6.44 -4.41
C ASP A 587 29.20 -5.65 -4.68
N ARG A 588 28.10 -6.01 -4.02
CA ARG A 588 26.78 -5.39 -4.19
C ARG A 588 26.32 -4.66 -2.93
N PRO A 589 25.44 -3.66 -3.05
CA PRO A 589 24.92 -2.94 -1.90
C PRO A 589 23.86 -3.77 -1.17
N PHE A 590 23.94 -3.73 0.15
CA PHE A 590 22.95 -4.28 1.07
C PHE A 590 22.63 -3.29 2.18
N LYS A 591 21.43 -3.38 2.71
CA LYS A 591 20.97 -2.65 3.89
C LYS A 591 20.28 -3.61 4.85
N PHE A 592 20.72 -3.61 6.08
CA PHE A 592 20.07 -4.30 7.19
C PHE A 592 19.35 -3.27 8.05
N THR A 593 18.06 -3.46 8.28
CA THR A 593 17.23 -2.63 9.16
C THR A 593 16.77 -3.48 10.33
N ALA A 594 16.83 -2.95 11.55
CA ALA A 594 16.27 -3.58 12.74
C ALA A 594 15.54 -2.52 13.58
N GLU A 595 14.33 -2.84 14.03
CA GLU A 595 13.49 -1.96 14.85
C GLU A 595 12.84 -2.73 16.00
N ALA A 596 13.17 -2.32 17.24
CA ALA A 596 12.47 -2.79 18.42
C ALA A 596 11.42 -1.76 18.86
N TYR A 597 10.24 -2.22 19.23
CA TYR A 597 9.14 -1.34 19.59
C TYR A 597 8.32 -1.84 20.78
N TYR A 598 7.80 -0.88 21.52
CA TYR A 598 6.84 -1.10 22.61
C TYR A 598 5.71 -0.09 22.51
N LYS A 599 4.46 -0.57 22.59
CA LYS A 599 3.24 0.23 22.60
C LYS A 599 2.42 -0.10 23.83
N ASN A 600 2.15 0.88 24.67
CA ASN A 600 1.20 0.77 25.79
C ASN A 600 -0.16 1.27 25.33
N LEU A 601 -1.18 0.44 25.42
CA LEU A 601 -2.52 0.69 24.89
C LEU A 601 -3.51 0.90 26.04
N SER A 602 -4.36 1.89 25.90
CA SER A 602 -5.43 2.17 26.88
C SER A 602 -6.69 2.72 26.20
N ASN A 603 -7.81 2.65 26.88
CA ASN A 603 -9.12 3.00 26.33
C ASN A 603 -9.46 2.21 25.06
N LEU A 604 -9.01 0.98 24.95
CA LEU A 604 -9.32 0.15 23.79
C LEU A 604 -10.81 -0.21 23.77
N ILE A 605 -11.35 -0.30 22.56
CA ILE A 605 -12.69 -0.79 22.27
C ILE A 605 -12.55 -2.23 21.78
N PRO A 606 -12.79 -3.24 22.62
CA PRO A 606 -12.66 -4.63 22.22
C PRO A 606 -13.55 -4.98 21.05
N TYR A 607 -13.07 -5.87 20.21
CA TYR A 607 -13.87 -6.49 19.17
C TYR A 607 -13.55 -7.97 19.05
N GLU A 608 -14.52 -8.73 18.56
CA GLU A 608 -14.36 -10.13 18.20
C GLU A 608 -14.59 -10.31 16.69
N ILE A 609 -14.08 -11.43 16.17
CA ILE A 609 -14.24 -11.79 14.76
C ILE A 609 -15.26 -12.92 14.71
N ASP A 610 -16.47 -12.62 14.27
CA ASP A 610 -17.51 -13.60 14.01
C ASP A 610 -17.53 -13.91 12.50
N ASN A 611 -17.02 -15.09 12.14
CA ASN A 611 -16.74 -15.51 10.78
C ASN A 611 -15.81 -14.50 10.07
N LEU A 612 -16.33 -13.58 9.27
CA LEU A 612 -15.58 -12.52 8.59
C LEU A 612 -15.93 -11.12 9.10
N LYS A 613 -16.95 -11.01 9.96
CA LYS A 613 -17.45 -9.72 10.47
C LYS A 613 -16.71 -9.32 11.75
N LEU A 614 -16.40 -8.03 11.87
CA LEU A 614 -15.88 -7.45 13.11
C LEU A 614 -17.04 -6.94 13.95
N VAL A 615 -17.16 -7.45 15.15
CA VAL A 615 -18.20 -7.08 16.13
C VAL A 615 -17.54 -6.30 17.26
N TYR A 616 -17.78 -5.00 17.33
CA TYR A 616 -17.23 -4.10 18.34
C TYR A 616 -18.11 -4.06 19.58
N SER A 617 -17.48 -3.95 20.77
CA SER A 617 -18.21 -3.85 22.04
C SER A 617 -18.97 -2.53 22.23
N GLY A 618 -18.58 -1.48 21.52
CA GLY A 618 -19.16 -0.14 21.66
C GLY A 618 -18.74 0.61 22.93
N ILE A 619 -17.82 0.08 23.73
CA ILE A 619 -17.35 0.66 24.99
C ILE A 619 -15.82 0.55 25.15
N ASN A 620 -15.20 1.51 25.85
CA ASN A 620 -13.76 1.46 26.18
C ASN A 620 -13.53 0.60 27.43
N SER A 621 -13.56 -0.71 27.30
CA SER A 621 -13.46 -1.65 28.43
C SER A 621 -12.10 -2.35 28.52
N SER A 622 -11.14 -2.03 27.66
CA SER A 622 -9.89 -2.79 27.57
C SER A 622 -8.64 -1.90 27.57
N LYS A 623 -7.52 -2.51 27.96
CA LYS A 623 -6.16 -1.96 27.90
C LYS A 623 -5.19 -3.08 27.53
N GLY A 624 -3.99 -2.74 27.10
CA GLY A 624 -3.04 -3.77 26.72
C GLY A 624 -1.67 -3.24 26.35
N TYR A 625 -0.85 -4.10 25.75
CA TYR A 625 0.43 -3.71 25.18
C TYR A 625 0.76 -4.51 23.93
N ILE A 626 1.68 -3.97 23.15
CA ILE A 626 2.31 -4.64 22.02
C ILE A 626 3.82 -4.43 22.15
N ALA A 627 4.59 -5.50 22.01
CA ALA A 627 6.04 -5.47 21.97
C ALA A 627 6.54 -6.32 20.80
N GLY A 628 7.58 -5.89 20.12
CA GLY A 628 8.10 -6.66 18.99
C GLY A 628 9.45 -6.17 18.48
N LEU A 629 9.95 -6.97 17.55
CA LEU A 629 11.21 -6.75 16.83
C LEU A 629 10.98 -7.03 15.35
N ASP A 630 11.26 -6.06 14.53
CA ASP A 630 11.22 -6.16 13.08
C ASP A 630 12.62 -6.10 12.49
N MET A 631 12.92 -6.96 11.53
CA MET A 631 14.20 -6.99 10.83
C MET A 631 13.94 -7.10 9.32
N LYS A 632 14.76 -6.43 8.52
CA LYS A 632 14.73 -6.51 7.05
C LYS A 632 16.15 -6.50 6.51
N LEU A 633 16.45 -7.47 5.67
CA LEU A 633 17.63 -7.46 4.82
C LEU A 633 17.19 -7.13 3.39
N PHE A 634 17.61 -5.98 2.89
CA PHE A 634 17.34 -5.47 1.56
C PHE A 634 18.65 -5.39 0.79
N GLY A 635 18.63 -5.68 -0.51
CA GLY A 635 19.82 -5.53 -1.33
C GLY A 635 19.73 -6.19 -2.69
N GLN A 636 20.80 -6.07 -3.43
CA GLN A 636 20.96 -6.69 -4.75
C GLN A 636 21.51 -8.12 -4.59
N PHE A 637 20.63 -9.09 -4.29
CA PHE A 637 21.03 -10.49 -4.31
C PHE A 637 21.44 -10.95 -5.71
N VAL A 638 20.87 -10.32 -6.73
CA VAL A 638 21.26 -10.40 -8.14
C VAL A 638 21.57 -9.01 -8.63
N GLU A 639 22.58 -8.83 -9.46
CA GLU A 639 23.01 -7.54 -9.97
C GLU A 639 21.88 -6.82 -10.72
N GLY A 640 21.61 -5.58 -10.35
CA GLY A 640 20.56 -4.76 -10.98
C GLY A 640 19.12 -5.11 -10.58
N THR A 641 18.92 -6.00 -9.59
CA THR A 641 17.59 -6.31 -9.03
C THR A 641 17.57 -6.18 -7.52
N ASP A 642 16.60 -5.45 -7.01
CA ASP A 642 16.40 -5.32 -5.57
C ASP A 642 15.47 -6.42 -5.05
N SER A 643 15.91 -7.04 -3.96
CA SER A 643 15.20 -8.11 -3.27
C SER A 643 15.31 -7.93 -1.77
N TRP A 644 14.41 -8.52 -1.00
CA TRP A 644 14.48 -8.47 0.47
C TRP A 644 13.85 -9.68 1.13
N ILE A 645 14.29 -9.88 2.37
CA ILE A 645 13.66 -10.76 3.33
C ILE A 645 13.37 -9.96 4.60
N SER A 646 12.14 -10.10 5.10
CA SER A 646 11.64 -9.46 6.31
C SER A 646 11.32 -10.52 7.35
N PHE A 647 11.64 -10.24 8.60
CA PHE A 647 11.33 -11.07 9.74
C PHE A 647 10.77 -10.23 10.88
N SER A 648 9.64 -10.62 11.45
CA SER A 648 8.99 -9.92 12.55
C SER A 648 8.66 -10.90 13.66
N LEU A 649 8.95 -10.50 14.89
CA LEU A 649 8.50 -11.14 16.11
C LEU A 649 7.65 -10.18 16.90
N MET A 650 6.50 -10.61 17.37
CA MET A 650 5.56 -9.74 18.06
C MET A 650 4.79 -10.51 19.14
N LYS A 651 4.47 -9.82 20.21
CA LYS A 651 3.52 -10.26 21.23
C LYS A 651 2.55 -9.13 21.50
N THR A 652 1.26 -9.43 21.40
CA THR A 652 0.20 -8.54 21.85
C THR A 652 -0.48 -9.13 23.09
N GLN A 653 -0.98 -8.25 23.96
CA GLN A 653 -1.78 -8.65 25.10
C GLN A 653 -2.84 -7.59 25.35
N GLU A 654 -4.07 -8.05 25.59
CA GLU A 654 -5.22 -7.25 25.92
C GLU A 654 -5.86 -7.79 27.20
N ASP A 655 -6.30 -6.89 28.06
CA ASP A 655 -7.02 -7.22 29.30
C ASP A 655 -8.51 -7.09 29.03
N LEU A 656 -9.20 -8.21 28.91
CA LEU A 656 -10.64 -8.29 28.75
C LEU A 656 -11.27 -8.76 30.08
N TYR A 657 -12.00 -7.90 30.75
CA TYR A 657 -12.70 -8.23 32.01
C TYR A 657 -11.78 -8.82 33.08
N GLY A 658 -10.49 -8.40 33.13
CA GLY A 658 -9.49 -8.92 34.06
C GLY A 658 -8.72 -10.15 33.57
N VAL A 659 -9.08 -10.72 32.41
CA VAL A 659 -8.39 -11.84 31.79
C VAL A 659 -7.44 -11.33 30.70
N LYS A 660 -6.18 -11.76 30.78
CA LYS A 660 -5.15 -11.37 29.79
C LYS A 660 -5.16 -12.32 28.60
N VAL A 661 -5.53 -11.79 27.44
CA VAL A 661 -5.66 -12.54 26.19
C VAL A 661 -4.87 -11.88 25.06
N PRO A 662 -4.50 -12.59 23.98
CA PRO A 662 -3.93 -11.97 22.81
C PRO A 662 -4.99 -11.11 22.08
N ARG A 663 -4.56 -10.01 21.41
CA ARG A 663 -5.44 -9.25 20.53
C ARG A 663 -5.84 -10.09 19.32
N PRO A 664 -6.97 -9.80 18.62
CA PRO A 664 -7.35 -10.50 17.38
C PRO A 664 -6.30 -10.42 16.27
N THR A 665 -5.39 -9.48 16.38
CA THR A 665 -4.28 -9.21 15.46
C THR A 665 -2.95 -9.79 15.91
N ASP A 666 -2.94 -10.63 16.96
CA ASP A 666 -1.71 -11.21 17.52
C ASP A 666 -1.11 -12.25 16.57
N GLN A 667 -0.06 -11.89 15.90
CA GLN A 667 0.70 -12.75 15.00
C GLN A 667 2.13 -12.82 15.51
N ARG A 668 2.49 -13.91 16.19
CA ARG A 668 3.74 -14.00 16.97
C ARG A 668 4.98 -13.91 16.11
N TYR A 669 4.92 -14.43 14.88
CA TYR A 669 6.00 -14.31 13.89
C TYR A 669 5.45 -14.11 12.49
N SER A 670 6.22 -13.42 11.68
CA SER A 670 5.97 -13.28 10.24
C SER A 670 7.30 -13.22 9.50
N ILE A 671 7.42 -14.02 8.45
CA ILE A 671 8.53 -14.02 7.51
C ILE A 671 7.94 -13.71 6.15
N ALA A 672 8.45 -12.67 5.50
CA ALA A 672 8.06 -12.35 4.15
C ALA A 672 9.31 -12.11 3.31
N MET A 673 9.26 -12.56 2.05
CA MET A 673 10.36 -12.37 1.11
C MET A 673 9.81 -11.91 -0.23
N PHE A 674 10.59 -11.06 -0.88
CA PHE A 674 10.42 -10.71 -2.27
C PHE A 674 11.76 -10.84 -2.97
N PHE A 675 11.80 -11.62 -4.02
CA PHE A 675 13.01 -11.89 -4.77
C PHE A 675 12.75 -11.68 -6.26
N THR A 676 13.67 -11.00 -6.93
CA THR A 676 13.65 -10.81 -8.38
C THR A 676 14.97 -11.21 -9.00
N ASP A 677 14.91 -11.78 -10.19
CA ASP A 677 16.07 -12.23 -10.94
C ASP A 677 15.82 -12.14 -12.45
N TYR A 678 16.90 -12.25 -13.24
CA TYR A 678 16.86 -12.40 -14.69
C TYR A 678 17.39 -13.77 -15.07
N PHE A 679 16.88 -14.31 -16.16
CA PHE A 679 17.52 -15.49 -16.76
C PHE A 679 18.83 -15.06 -17.45
N PRO A 680 20.00 -15.63 -17.07
CA PRO A 680 21.31 -15.14 -17.55
C PRO A 680 21.44 -15.07 -19.07
N ASN A 681 20.81 -15.99 -19.79
CA ASN A 681 20.85 -16.05 -21.26
C ASN A 681 19.70 -15.30 -21.94
N ILE A 682 18.73 -14.81 -21.16
CA ILE A 682 17.54 -14.10 -21.65
C ILE A 682 17.24 -12.93 -20.69
N PRO A 683 18.03 -11.83 -20.74
CA PRO A 683 17.87 -10.72 -19.79
C PRO A 683 16.50 -10.06 -19.79
N ARG A 684 15.73 -10.25 -20.88
CA ARG A 684 14.36 -9.78 -21.02
C ARG A 684 13.34 -10.60 -20.26
N LEU A 685 13.71 -11.83 -19.83
CA LEU A 685 12.85 -12.67 -19.02
C LEU A 685 13.20 -12.50 -17.55
N LYS A 686 12.28 -11.89 -16.81
CA LYS A 686 12.39 -11.64 -15.37
C LYS A 686 11.58 -12.66 -14.60
N PHE A 687 12.14 -13.12 -13.52
CA PHE A 687 11.51 -13.95 -12.53
C PHE A 687 11.25 -13.13 -11.27
N SER A 688 10.09 -13.30 -10.66
CA SER A 688 9.75 -12.73 -9.36
C SER A 688 9.13 -13.78 -8.46
N LEU A 689 9.49 -13.77 -7.18
CA LEU A 689 8.97 -14.67 -6.17
C LEU A 689 8.57 -13.86 -4.94
N LYS A 690 7.35 -14.08 -4.47
CA LYS A 690 6.84 -13.56 -3.21
C LYS A 690 6.53 -14.73 -2.30
N GLY A 691 7.15 -14.77 -1.12
CA GLY A 691 6.90 -15.78 -0.10
C GLY A 691 6.39 -15.16 1.18
N VAL A 692 5.41 -15.77 1.82
CA VAL A 692 4.88 -15.37 3.14
C VAL A 692 4.67 -16.59 4.01
N LEU A 693 5.21 -16.55 5.22
CA LEU A 693 4.95 -17.50 6.30
C LEU A 693 4.64 -16.70 7.56
N SER A 694 3.46 -16.87 8.12
CA SER A 694 3.09 -16.15 9.33
C SER A 694 2.26 -17.00 10.29
N ASP A 695 2.34 -16.66 11.59
CA ASP A 695 1.57 -17.35 12.64
C ASP A 695 0.07 -17.16 12.44
N GLY A 696 -0.70 -18.14 12.89
CA GLY A 696 -2.15 -18.08 12.88
C GLY A 696 -2.71 -17.07 13.87
N LEU A 697 -3.77 -16.38 13.49
CA LEU A 697 -4.46 -15.40 14.32
C LEU A 697 -5.32 -16.12 15.39
N PRO A 698 -5.49 -15.52 16.59
CA PRO A 698 -6.43 -16.03 17.58
C PRO A 698 -7.87 -15.82 17.10
N THR A 699 -8.70 -16.82 17.28
CA THR A 699 -10.13 -16.81 16.98
C THR A 699 -10.91 -17.49 18.11
N THR A 700 -12.19 -17.17 18.22
CA THR A 700 -13.09 -17.76 19.22
C THR A 700 -14.36 -18.27 18.56
N ALA A 701 -15.10 -19.12 19.24
CA ALA A 701 -16.41 -19.56 18.80
C ALA A 701 -17.44 -18.41 18.89
N PRO A 702 -18.49 -18.43 18.07
CA PRO A 702 -19.55 -17.43 18.12
C PRO A 702 -20.13 -17.33 19.54
N HIS A 703 -20.51 -16.11 19.92
CA HIS A 703 -21.07 -15.76 21.24
C HIS A 703 -20.11 -15.93 22.44
N LEU A 704 -18.88 -16.35 22.23
CA LEU A 704 -17.81 -16.34 23.23
C LEU A 704 -16.87 -15.15 22.95
N THR A 705 -16.21 -14.69 24.02
CA THR A 705 -15.10 -13.73 23.91
C THR A 705 -13.77 -14.47 24.01
N ARG A 706 -12.68 -13.85 23.61
CA ARG A 706 -11.33 -14.41 23.83
C ARG A 706 -10.99 -14.60 25.31
N ALA A 707 -11.71 -13.91 26.21
CA ALA A 707 -11.58 -14.12 27.66
C ALA A 707 -12.18 -15.45 28.10
N ASP A 708 -13.21 -15.94 27.40
CA ASP A 708 -13.82 -17.23 27.69
C ASP A 708 -13.00 -18.39 27.14
N SER A 709 -12.66 -18.31 25.84
CA SER A 709 -11.86 -19.33 25.16
C SER A 709 -11.37 -18.80 23.82
N TYR A 710 -10.17 -19.17 23.40
CA TYR A 710 -9.68 -18.91 22.05
C TYR A 710 -8.77 -20.03 21.54
N VAL A 711 -8.71 -20.18 20.23
CA VAL A 711 -7.81 -21.08 19.53
C VAL A 711 -7.00 -20.27 18.51
N ARG A 712 -5.83 -20.76 18.12
CA ARG A 712 -5.08 -20.15 17.01
C ARG A 712 -5.38 -20.88 15.71
N GLN A 713 -5.59 -20.13 14.67
CA GLN A 713 -5.66 -20.65 13.30
C GLN A 713 -4.32 -21.30 12.92
N PRO A 714 -4.29 -22.22 11.98
CA PRO A 714 -3.05 -22.69 11.37
C PRO A 714 -2.22 -21.57 10.78
N ALA A 715 -0.89 -21.75 10.75
CA ALA A 715 0.01 -20.79 10.15
C ALA A 715 -0.32 -20.57 8.67
N TYR A 716 -0.37 -19.33 8.25
CA TYR A 716 -0.53 -18.93 6.85
C TYR A 716 0.78 -19.13 6.09
N LYS A 717 0.71 -19.81 4.94
CA LYS A 717 1.87 -20.14 4.11
C LYS A 717 1.52 -19.91 2.65
N ARG A 718 2.28 -19.11 1.93
CA ARG A 718 2.03 -18.83 0.52
C ARG A 718 3.29 -18.51 -0.24
N VAL A 719 3.36 -19.02 -1.46
CA VAL A 719 4.41 -18.70 -2.43
C VAL A 719 3.73 -18.35 -3.75
N ASP A 720 3.98 -17.13 -4.22
CA ASP A 720 3.54 -16.64 -5.53
C ASP A 720 4.76 -16.44 -6.42
N VAL A 721 4.65 -16.83 -7.69
CA VAL A 721 5.72 -16.73 -8.68
C VAL A 721 5.21 -15.99 -9.89
N GLY A 722 6.02 -15.06 -10.41
CA GLY A 722 5.76 -14.33 -11.64
C GLY A 722 6.90 -14.50 -12.64
N LEU A 723 6.56 -14.69 -13.90
CA LEU A 723 7.45 -14.61 -15.04
C LEU A 723 7.01 -13.42 -15.90
N SER A 724 7.93 -12.51 -16.25
CA SER A 724 7.62 -11.35 -17.07
C SER A 724 8.63 -11.23 -18.20
N TYR A 725 8.14 -11.20 -19.45
CA TYR A 725 8.95 -11.05 -20.63
C TYR A 725 8.79 -9.67 -21.25
N GLU A 726 9.91 -8.97 -21.45
CA GLU A 726 9.96 -7.64 -22.05
C GLU A 726 9.89 -7.76 -23.57
N LEU A 727 8.74 -7.40 -24.16
CA LEU A 727 8.53 -7.38 -25.59
C LEU A 727 9.14 -6.11 -26.22
N VAL A 728 8.97 -4.97 -25.56
CA VAL A 728 9.54 -3.67 -25.92
C VAL A 728 10.12 -3.04 -24.67
N GLY A 729 11.33 -2.51 -24.73
CA GLY A 729 12.02 -1.84 -23.64
C GLY A 729 13.14 -0.92 -24.15
N LYS A 730 13.92 -0.34 -23.25
CA LYS A 730 14.97 0.63 -23.59
C LYS A 730 15.95 0.11 -24.63
N ASP A 731 16.37 -1.15 -24.54
CA ASP A 731 17.42 -1.75 -25.35
C ASP A 731 16.90 -2.38 -26.65
N ASN A 732 15.58 -2.57 -26.78
CA ASN A 732 14.98 -3.26 -27.93
C ASN A 732 13.81 -2.53 -28.56
N ARG A 733 13.67 -1.22 -28.31
CA ARG A 733 12.59 -0.41 -28.85
C ARG A 733 12.69 -0.34 -30.36
N PRO A 734 11.64 -0.70 -31.12
CA PRO A 734 11.63 -0.56 -32.56
C PRO A 734 11.76 0.91 -32.98
N LEU A 735 12.57 1.17 -34.01
CA LEU A 735 12.79 2.53 -34.51
C LEU A 735 11.64 3.07 -35.37
N SER A 736 10.72 2.19 -35.82
CA SER A 736 9.59 2.56 -36.68
C SER A 736 8.41 1.59 -36.48
N GLY A 737 7.23 1.99 -36.91
CA GLY A 737 6.01 1.22 -36.82
C GLY A 737 5.24 1.46 -35.51
N PHE A 738 4.11 0.81 -35.34
CA PHE A 738 3.20 0.99 -34.19
C PHE A 738 3.90 0.77 -32.84
N LEU A 739 4.76 -0.24 -32.75
CA LEU A 739 5.48 -0.56 -31.49
C LEU A 739 6.51 0.49 -31.09
N SER A 740 6.95 1.36 -31.98
CA SER A 740 7.88 2.45 -31.66
C SER A 740 7.28 3.54 -30.78
N HIS A 741 5.95 3.59 -30.64
CA HIS A 741 5.25 4.53 -29.78
C HIS A 741 5.26 4.12 -28.30
N PHE A 742 5.60 2.86 -28.01
CA PHE A 742 5.64 2.36 -26.65
C PHE A 742 7.05 2.51 -26.05
N LYS A 743 7.10 2.90 -24.79
CA LYS A 743 8.33 2.90 -23.99
C LYS A 743 8.66 1.48 -23.54
N GLU A 744 7.65 0.78 -23.05
CA GLU A 744 7.77 -0.59 -22.53
C GLU A 744 6.48 -1.38 -22.83
N ILE A 745 6.67 -2.66 -23.16
CA ILE A 745 5.57 -3.65 -23.23
C ILE A 745 6.05 -4.92 -22.52
N TRP A 746 5.31 -5.37 -21.55
CA TRP A 746 5.59 -6.57 -20.77
C TRP A 746 4.44 -7.57 -20.88
N LEU A 747 4.79 -8.83 -21.13
CA LEU A 747 3.88 -9.98 -21.00
C LEU A 747 4.26 -10.75 -19.74
N GLY A 748 3.30 -10.95 -18.82
CA GLY A 748 3.49 -11.62 -17.55
C GLY A 748 2.64 -12.87 -17.43
N LEU A 749 3.18 -13.87 -16.75
CA LEU A 749 2.49 -15.08 -16.30
C LEU A 749 2.73 -15.21 -14.78
N ASP A 750 1.69 -15.10 -14.00
CA ASP A 750 1.76 -15.24 -12.55
C ASP A 750 1.11 -16.58 -12.13
N CYS A 751 1.73 -17.25 -11.18
CA CYS A 751 1.17 -18.41 -10.50
C CYS A 751 1.00 -18.08 -9.01
N PHE A 752 -0.23 -17.88 -8.58
CA PHE A 752 -0.56 -17.64 -7.20
C PHE A 752 -0.72 -18.95 -6.43
N ASN A 753 -0.27 -18.95 -5.17
CA ASN A 753 -0.27 -20.11 -4.30
C ASN A 753 0.32 -21.36 -5.00
N LEU A 754 1.57 -21.24 -5.47
CA LEU A 754 2.28 -22.28 -6.24
C LEU A 754 2.22 -23.65 -5.56
N MET A 755 2.35 -23.69 -4.24
CA MET A 755 2.37 -24.90 -3.43
C MET A 755 0.97 -25.50 -3.19
N ASP A 756 -0.10 -24.83 -3.66
CA ASP A 756 -1.51 -25.22 -3.49
C ASP A 756 -1.92 -25.47 -2.03
N ILE A 757 -1.42 -24.66 -1.10
CA ILE A 757 -1.69 -24.79 0.33
C ILE A 757 -3.07 -24.24 0.66
N SER A 758 -3.88 -25.02 1.40
CA SER A 758 -5.18 -24.61 1.92
C SER A 758 -4.98 -23.74 3.18
N ASN A 759 -4.94 -22.42 3.02
CA ASN A 759 -4.85 -21.48 4.12
C ASN A 759 -6.24 -21.19 4.67
N VAL A 760 -6.39 -21.22 6.00
CA VAL A 760 -7.66 -20.95 6.67
C VAL A 760 -7.90 -19.45 6.73
N SER A 761 -9.06 -19.00 6.24
CA SER A 761 -9.53 -17.60 6.33
C SER A 761 -10.34 -17.36 7.61
N SER A 762 -11.29 -18.25 7.88
CA SER A 762 -12.22 -18.19 9.00
C SER A 762 -12.74 -19.59 9.31
N TYR A 763 -13.58 -19.70 10.33
CA TYR A 763 -14.28 -20.93 10.63
C TYR A 763 -15.79 -20.72 10.57
N TYR A 764 -16.48 -21.69 10.00
CA TYR A 764 -17.92 -21.87 10.19
C TYR A 764 -18.12 -22.83 11.36
N TRP A 765 -18.89 -22.42 12.35
CA TRP A 765 -19.09 -23.21 13.56
C TRP A 765 -20.41 -23.98 13.49
N VAL A 766 -20.34 -25.27 13.74
CA VAL A 766 -21.47 -26.19 13.79
C VAL A 766 -21.50 -26.89 15.14
N THR A 767 -22.69 -27.27 15.59
CA THR A 767 -22.88 -27.93 16.88
C THR A 767 -23.48 -29.29 16.62
N ASP A 768 -22.93 -30.32 17.26
CA ASP A 768 -23.47 -31.67 17.21
C ASP A 768 -24.62 -31.92 18.20
N VAL A 769 -25.14 -33.12 18.16
CA VAL A 769 -26.25 -33.58 19.06
C VAL A 769 -25.89 -33.56 20.54
N ASN A 770 -24.61 -33.57 20.87
CA ASN A 770 -24.07 -33.52 22.24
C ASN A 770 -23.73 -32.09 22.68
N ASN A 771 -24.11 -31.09 21.90
CA ASN A 771 -23.79 -29.69 22.11
C ASN A 771 -22.29 -29.38 22.05
N ILE A 772 -21.50 -30.18 21.31
CA ILE A 772 -20.10 -29.96 21.05
C ILE A 772 -19.98 -29.08 19.80
N GLN A 773 -19.22 -27.99 19.89
CA GLN A 773 -18.98 -27.07 18.77
C GLN A 773 -17.75 -27.48 17.95
N TYR A 774 -17.91 -27.53 16.64
CA TYR A 774 -16.85 -27.83 15.68
C TYR A 774 -16.58 -26.65 14.78
N ALA A 775 -15.29 -26.36 14.61
CA ALA A 775 -14.81 -25.32 13.72
C ALA A 775 -14.58 -25.90 12.32
N VAL A 776 -15.48 -25.69 11.38
CA VAL A 776 -15.33 -26.08 9.98
C VAL A 776 -14.55 -24.99 9.23
N PRO A 777 -13.36 -25.28 8.68
CA PRO A 777 -12.52 -24.25 8.07
C PRO A 777 -13.12 -23.72 6.76
N ASN A 778 -13.03 -22.42 6.58
CA ASN A 778 -13.18 -21.76 5.29
C ASN A 778 -11.78 -21.44 4.75
N TYR A 779 -11.45 -21.96 3.58
CA TYR A 779 -10.13 -21.79 2.99
C TYR A 779 -10.08 -20.61 2.02
N LEU A 780 -8.90 -19.98 1.95
CA LEU A 780 -8.53 -18.97 0.96
C LEU A 780 -8.30 -19.60 -0.41
N THR A 781 -7.83 -18.80 -1.38
CA THR A 781 -7.68 -19.24 -2.77
C THR A 781 -6.65 -20.35 -2.94
N ARG A 782 -6.99 -21.33 -3.76
CA ARG A 782 -6.10 -22.40 -4.23
C ARG A 782 -5.14 -21.87 -5.29
N ARG A 783 -4.31 -22.74 -5.85
CA ARG A 783 -3.39 -22.38 -6.93
C ARG A 783 -4.13 -21.84 -8.15
N GLN A 784 -3.65 -20.70 -8.68
CA GLN A 784 -4.20 -20.06 -9.85
C GLN A 784 -3.13 -19.49 -10.77
N LEU A 785 -3.44 -19.48 -12.06
CA LEU A 785 -2.64 -18.84 -13.10
C LEU A 785 -3.31 -17.53 -13.53
N ASN A 786 -2.51 -16.51 -13.76
CA ASN A 786 -2.94 -15.23 -14.26
C ASN A 786 -2.01 -14.76 -15.38
N VAL A 787 -2.56 -14.37 -16.51
CA VAL A 787 -1.82 -13.76 -17.61
C VAL A 787 -2.07 -12.27 -17.58
N ARG A 788 -1.00 -11.49 -17.70
CA ARG A 788 -1.09 -10.01 -17.75
C ARG A 788 -0.29 -9.46 -18.91
N LEU A 789 -0.80 -8.38 -19.48
CA LEU A 789 -0.14 -7.54 -20.46
C LEU A 789 -0.09 -6.13 -19.90
N SER A 790 1.07 -5.49 -19.89
CA SER A 790 1.20 -4.09 -19.53
C SER A 790 2.01 -3.35 -20.59
N ALA A 791 1.64 -2.11 -20.86
CA ALA A 791 2.32 -1.26 -21.81
C ALA A 791 2.35 0.18 -21.30
N SER A 792 3.45 0.89 -21.57
CA SER A 792 3.57 2.33 -21.33
C SER A 792 4.09 3.04 -22.58
N PHE A 793 3.61 4.25 -22.83
CA PHE A 793 3.93 5.05 -24.02
C PHE A 793 4.15 6.53 -23.70
#